data_ccb12f692f3f1ec6c8647ec9aebfa7e8
#
_entry.id   ccb12f692f3f1ec6c8647ec9aebfa7e8
#
_cell.length_a   1.000
_cell.length_b   1.000
_cell.length_c   1.000
_cell.angle_alpha   90.00
_cell.angle_beta   90.00
_cell.angle_gamma   90.00
#
_symmetry.space_group_name_H-M   'P 1'
#
loop_
_entity.id
_entity.type
_entity.pdbx_description
1 polymer ?
#
loop_
_entity_poly.entity_id
_entity_poly.type
_entity_poly.pdbx_seq_one_letter_code
_entity_poly.pdbx_strand_id
1 'polypeptide(L)'
;MAFPSRHESSERRDSFIIFIARIQHYTFPKSPPMRRLFSLLLLAVASTLSAADESPKPNVLLIMADDLGYSDLGCYGGEIATPNLDSIAENGLRYTQMYNTARCWPTRSSLLTGFYAQQIRRDTLPNVPSGGGNTGKRPEWAQLLPKLLKPQGYRSYHTGKWHIDGMPVAEGFDHSYLLKDQSRFFNPTKHYKDDEELPPVEKDSGYYGTIAVADHALEVLKDHAANHSDEPFFHYVAFAAPHFPLHALPEDIAKYDGKYDEGWDVIRSKRFRRQKEMGVLDSAGVTELSRVERDLGPPYHFDDAFEILGPGEVNKPVPWKSLNDEQKKFQADKMEIHAAMIDRMDIEIGRIFDQIKSMGEWENTLVIFLSDNGASAEIMVRADGHDPSAPMGSAETYLCLGPGWSTSSNTPFRRHKTWTHEGGTSTPFLVSWPKGIEAKGDFRSNPGHVVDVVPTILQLAGTCFPEEAPPSPGRSLVPTFTEDNSVDHEFLWWFHDGHKAIRMGDWKAVAPKGESWELYNVAEDRDESTDLAIVNPEQLEYLASRWEQQLKDTIELATRDLSEEALEKAKGKTGRPSKMLEAQDAAKSKGQVLINGESFFLKGRKAFVMKSEFPAEGKPWIFYGPTLPKYPDKNESWMYEQFLKAGIAVAGIDVGEAYGSPKAFPYFDALYEEMVSRGYSETPALLGRSRGGLWVSSWAIEHPERVAGIGGIYPVFDFTTYPKTKNAAPVYGLSEEELLAKEDELNPIKKADVLAKAEIPVFIIHGKDDKVVPLADNSEALEAIYRVNDAYDVFHIIKVDEQGHNLWEGFFHCQELVDFLIDRAKAGAEK
;
A
#
# COMPACT_ATOMS: atom_id res chain seq x y z
N MET A 1 1.74 0.09 -47.40
CA MET A 1 0.46 -0.53 -47.67
C MET A 1 -0.48 -0.01 -46.60
N ALA A 2 -1.56 0.65 -47.00
CA ALA A 2 -2.42 1.45 -46.12
C ALA A 2 -3.41 0.54 -45.38
N PHE A 3 -3.58 0.78 -44.07
CA PHE A 3 -4.66 0.20 -43.27
C PHE A 3 -5.97 0.98 -43.48
N PRO A 4 -7.14 0.33 -43.60
CA PRO A 4 -8.41 1.02 -43.67
C PRO A 4 -8.88 1.45 -42.27
N SER A 5 -9.40 2.67 -42.18
CA SER A 5 -9.91 3.37 -41.00
C SER A 5 -11.22 2.77 -40.48
N ARG A 6 -11.34 2.72 -39.13
CA ARG A 6 -12.57 2.44 -38.37
C ARG A 6 -13.58 3.59 -38.55
N HIS A 7 -14.57 3.40 -39.44
CA HIS A 7 -15.69 4.34 -39.54
C HIS A 7 -17.00 3.65 -40.00
N GLU A 8 -17.32 2.46 -39.55
CA GLU A 8 -18.57 1.77 -39.99
C GLU A 8 -19.67 1.63 -38.92
N SER A 9 -19.42 1.91 -37.63
CA SER A 9 -20.45 1.72 -36.61
C SER A 9 -21.30 2.95 -36.29
N SER A 10 -20.81 4.17 -36.58
CA SER A 10 -21.59 5.40 -36.41
C SER A 10 -22.55 5.66 -37.55
N GLU A 11 -22.17 5.30 -38.76
CA GLU A 11 -23.04 5.54 -39.95
C GLU A 11 -24.34 4.71 -39.96
N ARG A 12 -24.38 3.54 -39.31
CA ARG A 12 -25.62 2.73 -39.22
C ARG A 12 -26.63 3.34 -38.24
N ARG A 13 -26.22 4.00 -37.17
CA ARG A 13 -27.13 4.68 -36.23
C ARG A 13 -27.72 5.96 -36.85
N ASP A 14 -26.89 6.74 -37.48
CA ASP A 14 -27.34 8.01 -38.13
C ASP A 14 -28.23 7.72 -39.35
N SER A 15 -27.95 6.64 -40.09
CA SER A 15 -28.83 6.19 -41.20
C SER A 15 -30.21 5.74 -40.72
N PHE A 16 -30.31 5.14 -39.53
CA PHE A 16 -31.58 4.69 -38.95
C PHE A 16 -32.42 5.86 -38.40
N ILE A 17 -31.78 6.85 -37.76
CA ILE A 17 -32.45 8.07 -37.29
C ILE A 17 -32.94 8.92 -38.47
N ILE A 18 -32.17 9.02 -39.56
CA ILE A 18 -32.55 9.71 -40.80
C ILE A 18 -33.70 8.96 -41.51
N PHE A 19 -33.73 7.64 -41.42
CA PHE A 19 -34.83 6.82 -41.99
C PHE A 19 -36.15 7.05 -41.24
N ILE A 20 -36.15 7.16 -39.92
CA ILE A 20 -37.36 7.42 -39.12
C ILE A 20 -37.85 8.89 -39.38
N ALA A 21 -36.95 9.86 -39.47
CA ALA A 21 -37.29 11.24 -39.74
C ALA A 21 -37.89 11.45 -41.18
N ARG A 22 -37.51 10.62 -42.14
CA ARG A 22 -38.09 10.64 -43.51
C ARG A 22 -39.49 10.02 -43.63
N ILE A 23 -39.88 9.11 -42.71
CA ILE A 23 -41.24 8.51 -42.73
C ILE A 23 -42.30 9.52 -42.23
N GLN A 24 -41.95 10.56 -41.46
CA GLN A 24 -42.91 11.59 -41.04
C GLN A 24 -43.40 12.53 -42.15
N HIS A 25 -42.80 12.51 -43.32
CA HIS A 25 -43.19 13.38 -44.47
C HIS A 25 -43.88 12.64 -45.61
N TYR A 26 -44.22 11.34 -45.46
CA TYR A 26 -45.02 10.65 -46.48
C TYR A 26 -46.53 10.77 -46.16
N THR A 27 -47.29 11.39 -47.09
CA THR A 27 -48.73 11.47 -47.02
C THR A 27 -49.31 10.06 -47.37
N PHE A 28 -49.90 9.40 -46.40
CA PHE A 28 -50.50 8.08 -46.53
C PHE A 28 -51.76 8.13 -47.36
N PRO A 29 -52.04 7.10 -48.21
CA PRO A 29 -53.30 6.97 -48.97
C PRO A 29 -54.52 6.79 -48.06
N LYS A 30 -55.61 7.43 -48.37
CA LYS A 30 -56.87 7.53 -47.61
C LYS A 30 -57.77 6.30 -47.63
N SER A 31 -57.23 5.03 -47.63
CA SER A 31 -58.08 3.84 -47.58
C SER A 31 -58.03 3.12 -46.24
N PRO A 32 -59.17 2.89 -45.58
CA PRO A 32 -59.25 2.31 -44.22
C PRO A 32 -58.65 0.94 -43.99
N PRO A 33 -58.62 -0.01 -44.93
CA PRO A 33 -58.03 -1.35 -44.61
C PRO A 33 -56.50 -1.39 -44.57
N MET A 34 -55.82 -0.52 -45.35
CA MET A 34 -54.34 -0.51 -45.32
C MET A 34 -53.73 0.13 -44.05
N ARG A 35 -54.43 1.06 -43.43
CA ARG A 35 -54.00 1.65 -42.13
C ARG A 35 -54.00 0.59 -41.00
N ARG A 36 -54.97 -0.30 -40.98
CA ARG A 36 -55.00 -1.40 -39.95
C ARG A 36 -53.91 -2.41 -40.18
N LEU A 37 -53.60 -2.70 -41.46
CA LEU A 37 -52.51 -3.68 -41.75
C LEU A 37 -51.12 -3.09 -41.40
N PHE A 38 -50.86 -1.78 -41.66
CA PHE A 38 -49.62 -1.12 -41.31
C PHE A 38 -49.48 -0.90 -39.80
N SER A 39 -50.58 -0.60 -39.10
CA SER A 39 -50.58 -0.51 -37.64
C SER A 39 -50.35 -1.86 -36.99
N LEU A 40 -50.90 -2.95 -37.54
CA LEU A 40 -50.67 -4.31 -37.07
C LEU A 40 -49.23 -4.79 -37.40
N LEU A 41 -48.68 -4.40 -38.55
CA LEU A 41 -47.27 -4.71 -38.89
C LEU A 41 -46.29 -3.92 -38.00
N LEU A 42 -46.55 -2.63 -37.69
CA LEU A 42 -45.76 -1.85 -36.76
C LEU A 42 -45.88 -2.34 -35.32
N LEU A 43 -47.05 -2.81 -34.88
CA LEU A 43 -47.22 -3.48 -33.59
C LEU A 43 -46.53 -4.86 -33.53
N ALA A 44 -46.57 -5.62 -34.63
CA ALA A 44 -45.88 -6.91 -34.72
C ALA A 44 -44.35 -6.73 -34.76
N VAL A 45 -43.83 -5.70 -35.44
CA VAL A 45 -42.40 -5.36 -35.44
C VAL A 45 -41.98 -4.75 -34.09
N ALA A 46 -42.84 -3.97 -33.44
CA ALA A 46 -42.58 -3.46 -32.08
C ALA A 46 -42.62 -4.61 -31.05
N SER A 47 -43.48 -5.61 -31.20
CA SER A 47 -43.53 -6.78 -30.30
C SER A 47 -42.40 -7.79 -30.58
N THR A 48 -41.85 -7.86 -31.78
CA THR A 48 -40.64 -8.67 -32.07
C THR A 48 -39.36 -7.96 -31.71
N LEU A 49 -39.35 -6.64 -31.61
CA LEU A 49 -38.20 -5.84 -31.07
C LEU A 49 -38.21 -5.77 -29.51
N SER A 50 -39.36 -6.09 -28.87
CA SER A 50 -39.47 -6.18 -27.40
C SER A 50 -39.14 -7.55 -26.83
N ALA A 51 -38.94 -8.56 -27.68
CA ALA A 51 -38.37 -9.86 -27.34
C ALA A 51 -36.91 -9.90 -27.87
N ALA A 52 -36.11 -8.86 -27.58
CA ALA A 52 -34.70 -9.06 -27.48
C ALA A 52 -34.53 -10.04 -26.32
N ASP A 53 -33.94 -11.19 -26.62
CA ASP A 53 -33.57 -12.25 -25.72
C ASP A 53 -32.92 -11.61 -24.48
N GLU A 54 -33.69 -11.33 -23.40
CA GLU A 54 -33.14 -10.97 -22.14
C GLU A 54 -32.43 -12.23 -21.66
N SER A 55 -31.15 -12.31 -21.95
CA SER A 55 -30.30 -13.34 -21.35
C SER A 55 -30.57 -13.32 -19.86
N PRO A 56 -30.89 -14.45 -19.23
CA PRO A 56 -31.22 -14.48 -17.82
C PRO A 56 -30.07 -13.85 -17.04
N LYS A 57 -30.42 -12.90 -16.13
CA LYS A 57 -29.47 -12.21 -15.27
C LYS A 57 -28.61 -13.26 -14.54
N PRO A 58 -27.29 -13.06 -14.41
CA PRO A 58 -26.46 -14.04 -13.73
C PRO A 58 -26.73 -14.01 -12.21
N ASN A 59 -26.65 -15.16 -11.57
CA ASN A 59 -26.39 -15.24 -10.15
C ASN A 59 -24.99 -14.67 -9.85
N VAL A 60 -24.79 -14.08 -8.67
CA VAL A 60 -23.51 -13.50 -8.27
C VAL A 60 -23.07 -14.10 -6.94
N LEU A 61 -21.92 -14.77 -6.94
CA LEU A 61 -21.22 -15.24 -5.76
C LEU A 61 -19.96 -14.40 -5.55
N LEU A 62 -20.00 -13.49 -4.59
CA LEU A 62 -18.88 -12.63 -4.22
C LEU A 62 -18.21 -13.17 -2.95
N ILE A 63 -17.00 -13.70 -3.08
CA ILE A 63 -16.23 -14.31 -1.99
C ILE A 63 -15.07 -13.40 -1.59
N MET A 64 -14.93 -13.16 -0.30
CA MET A 64 -13.84 -12.34 0.24
C MET A 64 -13.10 -13.07 1.34
N ALA A 65 -11.76 -13.12 1.24
CA ALA A 65 -10.85 -13.49 2.32
C ALA A 65 -10.42 -12.26 3.11
N ASP A 66 -9.87 -12.44 4.30
CA ASP A 66 -9.42 -11.41 5.24
C ASP A 66 -7.93 -11.59 5.56
N ASP A 67 -7.10 -10.62 5.24
CA ASP A 67 -5.64 -10.67 5.42
C ASP A 67 -4.90 -11.70 4.53
N LEU A 68 -5.50 -12.17 3.45
CA LEU A 68 -4.83 -13.10 2.52
C LEU A 68 -3.80 -12.35 1.65
N GLY A 69 -2.57 -12.84 1.62
CA GLY A 69 -1.49 -12.26 0.82
C GLY A 69 -1.62 -12.57 -0.68
N TYR A 70 -1.01 -11.72 -1.51
CA TYR A 70 -1.09 -11.82 -2.97
C TYR A 70 -0.65 -13.19 -3.51
N SER A 71 0.35 -13.83 -2.88
CA SER A 71 0.94 -15.09 -3.33
C SER A 71 0.50 -16.31 -2.52
N ASP A 72 -0.51 -16.22 -1.66
CA ASP A 72 -0.89 -17.37 -0.82
C ASP A 72 -1.65 -18.45 -1.59
N LEU A 73 -2.37 -18.09 -2.67
CA LEU A 73 -3.09 -19.03 -3.52
C LEU A 73 -2.16 -19.78 -4.49
N GLY A 74 -2.47 -21.04 -4.78
CA GLY A 74 -1.74 -21.86 -5.75
C GLY A 74 -1.65 -21.21 -7.12
N CYS A 75 -2.78 -20.66 -7.65
CA CYS A 75 -2.84 -19.95 -8.92
C CYS A 75 -2.11 -18.60 -8.95
N TYR A 76 -1.63 -18.09 -7.81
CA TYR A 76 -0.73 -16.94 -7.70
C TYR A 76 0.67 -17.31 -7.18
N GLY A 77 1.07 -18.58 -7.26
CA GLY A 77 2.41 -19.07 -6.97
C GLY A 77 2.61 -19.61 -5.56
N GLY A 78 1.58 -19.66 -4.72
CA GLY A 78 1.61 -20.25 -3.38
C GLY A 78 1.81 -21.77 -3.38
N GLU A 79 2.33 -22.29 -2.28
CA GLU A 79 2.44 -23.74 -2.03
C GLU A 79 1.28 -24.30 -1.19
N ILE A 80 0.38 -23.41 -0.74
CA ILE A 80 -0.81 -23.77 0.01
C ILE A 80 -1.82 -24.43 -0.94
N ALA A 81 -2.50 -25.48 -0.48
CA ALA A 81 -3.48 -26.18 -1.28
C ALA A 81 -4.78 -25.38 -1.41
N THR A 82 -5.06 -24.90 -2.64
CA THR A 82 -6.27 -24.11 -2.96
C THR A 82 -6.94 -24.61 -4.25
N PRO A 83 -7.24 -25.93 -4.38
CA PRO A 83 -7.69 -26.52 -5.64
C PRO A 83 -9.02 -25.96 -6.14
N ASN A 84 -9.92 -25.51 -5.27
CA ASN A 84 -11.21 -24.95 -5.67
C ASN A 84 -11.04 -23.54 -6.26
N LEU A 85 -10.25 -22.67 -5.63
CA LEU A 85 -9.91 -21.35 -6.14
C LEU A 85 -9.01 -21.44 -7.38
N ASP A 86 -8.06 -22.38 -7.41
CA ASP A 86 -7.24 -22.64 -8.59
C ASP A 86 -8.12 -23.05 -9.80
N SER A 87 -9.20 -23.82 -9.57
CA SER A 87 -10.15 -24.18 -10.62
C SER A 87 -10.90 -22.97 -11.19
N ILE A 88 -11.20 -21.95 -10.37
CA ILE A 88 -11.78 -20.67 -10.84
C ILE A 88 -10.78 -19.95 -11.75
N ALA A 89 -9.51 -19.92 -11.37
CA ALA A 89 -8.45 -19.33 -12.19
C ALA A 89 -8.27 -20.08 -13.53
N GLU A 90 -8.33 -21.41 -13.53
CA GLU A 90 -8.20 -22.24 -14.73
C GLU A 90 -9.38 -22.13 -15.70
N ASN A 91 -10.59 -21.92 -15.17
CA ASN A 91 -11.83 -21.85 -15.95
C ASN A 91 -12.39 -20.43 -16.10
N GLY A 92 -11.61 -19.41 -15.77
CA GLY A 92 -11.98 -18.01 -15.79
C GLY A 92 -10.78 -17.09 -16.00
N LEU A 93 -10.81 -15.96 -15.33
CA LEU A 93 -9.83 -14.87 -15.46
C LEU A 93 -9.07 -14.65 -14.16
N ARG A 94 -7.76 -14.42 -14.26
CA ARG A 94 -6.88 -13.99 -13.17
C ARG A 94 -6.43 -12.55 -13.42
N TYR A 95 -6.84 -11.63 -12.55
CA TYR A 95 -6.40 -10.25 -12.62
C TYR A 95 -5.10 -10.08 -11.83
N THR A 96 -4.10 -9.51 -12.44
CA THR A 96 -2.78 -9.32 -11.82
C THR A 96 -2.60 -7.94 -11.24
N GLN A 97 -3.45 -6.96 -11.62
CA GLN A 97 -3.37 -5.56 -11.18
C GLN A 97 -4.69 -5.07 -10.56
N MET A 98 -5.28 -5.88 -9.67
CA MET A 98 -6.48 -5.50 -8.94
C MET A 98 -6.12 -4.99 -7.54
N TYR A 99 -6.79 -3.92 -7.10
CA TYR A 99 -6.45 -3.20 -5.89
C TYR A 99 -7.61 -3.13 -4.90
N ASN A 100 -7.26 -3.24 -3.62
CA ASN A 100 -8.10 -2.92 -2.46
C ASN A 100 -7.68 -1.59 -1.81
N THR A 101 -8.20 -1.27 -0.63
CA THR A 101 -7.91 -0.01 0.09
C THR A 101 -6.88 -0.18 1.22
N ALA A 102 -6.09 -1.24 1.20
CA ALA A 102 -5.08 -1.61 2.20
C ALA A 102 -5.62 -1.94 3.61
N ARG A 103 -6.94 -1.92 3.83
CA ARG A 103 -7.55 -2.21 5.15
C ARG A 103 -8.96 -2.79 5.01
N CYS A 104 -9.36 -3.63 5.97
CA CYS A 104 -10.60 -4.39 5.91
C CYS A 104 -11.89 -3.54 5.84
N TRP A 105 -12.14 -2.65 6.80
CA TRP A 105 -13.40 -1.88 6.81
C TRP A 105 -13.56 -0.91 5.62
N PRO A 106 -12.53 -0.17 5.16
CA PRO A 106 -12.70 0.67 3.99
C PRO A 106 -12.87 -0.16 2.71
N THR A 107 -12.15 -1.28 2.55
CA THR A 107 -12.32 -2.16 1.39
C THR A 107 -13.74 -2.72 1.33
N ARG A 108 -14.27 -3.26 2.43
CA ARG A 108 -15.62 -3.84 2.46
C ARG A 108 -16.70 -2.80 2.19
N SER A 109 -16.52 -1.58 2.69
CA SER A 109 -17.43 -0.47 2.41
C SER A 109 -17.35 -0.03 0.94
N SER A 110 -16.15 0.08 0.37
CA SER A 110 -15.93 0.42 -1.04
C SER A 110 -16.46 -0.65 -1.98
N LEU A 111 -16.22 -1.93 -1.66
CA LEU A 111 -16.65 -3.08 -2.45
C LEU A 111 -18.18 -3.16 -2.62
N LEU A 112 -18.94 -2.85 -1.56
CA LEU A 112 -20.40 -2.96 -1.59
C LEU A 112 -21.13 -1.66 -1.93
N THR A 113 -20.41 -0.53 -2.06
CA THR A 113 -21.03 0.75 -2.47
C THR A 113 -20.57 1.24 -3.83
N GLY A 114 -19.38 0.84 -4.30
CA GLY A 114 -18.77 1.38 -5.52
C GLY A 114 -18.16 2.78 -5.35
N PHE A 115 -17.90 3.21 -4.12
CA PHE A 115 -17.27 4.50 -3.80
C PHE A 115 -16.04 4.31 -2.92
N TYR A 116 -15.07 5.22 -2.99
CA TYR A 116 -13.98 5.20 -2.01
C TYR A 116 -14.55 5.40 -0.59
N ALA A 117 -14.03 4.65 0.36
CA ALA A 117 -14.54 4.64 1.74
C ALA A 117 -14.55 6.04 2.38
N GLN A 118 -13.61 6.90 2.01
CA GLN A 118 -13.52 8.28 2.48
C GLN A 118 -14.68 9.14 1.94
N GLN A 119 -15.07 8.95 0.67
CA GLN A 119 -16.23 9.66 0.07
C GLN A 119 -17.53 9.40 0.84
N ILE A 120 -17.61 8.21 1.44
CA ILE A 120 -18.80 7.77 2.19
C ILE A 120 -18.59 7.76 3.70
N ARG A 121 -17.58 8.46 4.22
CA ARG A 121 -17.26 8.58 5.66
C ARG A 121 -16.93 7.25 6.38
N ARG A 122 -16.56 6.22 5.63
CA ARG A 122 -16.20 4.88 6.15
C ARG A 122 -14.70 4.66 6.30
N ASP A 123 -13.91 5.74 6.18
CA ASP A 123 -12.54 5.82 6.65
C ASP A 123 -12.25 7.25 7.13
N THR A 124 -11.13 7.46 7.81
CA THR A 124 -10.81 8.74 8.44
C THR A 124 -10.53 9.83 7.41
N LEU A 125 -11.12 11.01 7.65
CA LEU A 125 -10.87 12.24 6.89
C LEU A 125 -10.55 13.39 7.84
N PRO A 126 -9.66 14.32 7.46
CA PRO A 126 -9.39 15.52 8.23
C PRO A 126 -10.65 16.39 8.40
N ASN A 127 -10.96 16.78 9.64
CA ASN A 127 -12.07 17.68 9.97
C ASN A 127 -13.47 17.22 9.52
N VAL A 128 -13.66 15.94 9.25
CA VAL A 128 -14.94 15.33 8.88
C VAL A 128 -15.33 14.28 9.93
N PRO A 129 -16.62 14.23 10.37
CA PRO A 129 -17.07 13.15 11.24
C PRO A 129 -17.11 11.82 10.45
N SER A 130 -15.98 11.14 10.45
CA SER A 130 -15.73 9.92 9.68
C SER A 130 -15.03 8.88 10.54
N GLY A 131 -14.85 7.69 10.06
CA GLY A 131 -14.12 6.62 10.74
C GLY A 131 -14.45 5.24 10.21
N GLY A 132 -13.85 4.22 10.84
CA GLY A 132 -14.00 2.81 10.46
C GLY A 132 -14.56 1.95 11.59
N GLY A 133 -14.73 0.66 11.35
CA GLY A 133 -15.29 -0.28 12.31
C GLY A 133 -16.69 0.13 12.77
N ASN A 134 -16.84 0.44 14.05
CA ASN A 134 -18.11 0.85 14.65
C ASN A 134 -18.35 2.37 14.61
N THR A 135 -17.44 3.16 14.06
CA THR A 135 -17.55 4.62 13.94
C THR A 135 -17.77 5.00 12.48
N GLY A 136 -18.21 6.21 12.21
CA GLY A 136 -18.55 6.65 10.86
C GLY A 136 -19.84 6.02 10.33
N LYS A 137 -20.66 6.85 9.67
CA LYS A 137 -21.92 6.44 9.06
C LYS A 137 -21.93 6.90 7.62
N ARG A 138 -22.32 6.00 6.73
CA ARG A 138 -22.52 6.32 5.32
C ARG A 138 -23.61 7.40 5.16
N PRO A 139 -23.49 8.25 4.14
CA PRO A 139 -24.62 9.08 3.71
C PRO A 139 -25.72 8.19 3.10
N GLU A 140 -26.96 8.63 3.16
CA GLU A 140 -28.11 7.83 2.67
C GLU A 140 -28.03 7.52 1.17
N TRP A 141 -27.41 8.39 0.38
CA TRP A 141 -27.21 8.18 -1.04
C TRP A 141 -26.22 7.04 -1.36
N ALA A 142 -25.32 6.66 -0.43
CA ALA A 142 -24.37 5.57 -0.60
C ALA A 142 -25.00 4.23 -0.22
N GLN A 143 -25.91 3.77 -1.04
CA GLN A 143 -26.62 2.51 -0.83
C GLN A 143 -25.69 1.31 -1.09
N LEU A 144 -25.92 0.24 -0.32
CA LEU A 144 -25.20 -1.03 -0.57
C LEU A 144 -25.81 -1.79 -1.75
N LEU A 145 -24.99 -2.60 -2.38
CA LEU A 145 -25.33 -3.40 -3.55
C LEU A 145 -26.64 -4.20 -3.43
N PRO A 146 -26.99 -4.88 -2.30
CA PRO A 146 -28.26 -5.58 -2.17
C PRO A 146 -29.46 -4.64 -2.32
N LYS A 147 -29.41 -3.41 -1.81
CA LYS A 147 -30.48 -2.41 -2.02
C LYS A 147 -30.61 -2.01 -3.49
N LEU A 148 -29.50 -1.92 -4.21
CA LEU A 148 -29.46 -1.56 -5.64
C LEU A 148 -29.97 -2.73 -6.53
N LEU A 149 -29.74 -3.97 -6.13
CA LEU A 149 -30.15 -5.17 -6.87
C LEU A 149 -31.61 -5.58 -6.62
N LYS A 150 -32.20 -5.23 -5.47
CA LYS A 150 -33.56 -5.61 -5.09
C LYS A 150 -34.62 -5.22 -6.13
N PRO A 151 -34.63 -4.01 -6.74
CA PRO A 151 -35.56 -3.66 -7.81
C PRO A 151 -35.40 -4.52 -9.09
N GLN A 152 -34.27 -5.20 -9.22
CA GLN A 152 -33.98 -6.09 -10.35
C GLN A 152 -34.40 -7.54 -10.08
N GLY A 153 -35.04 -7.82 -8.94
CA GLY A 153 -35.54 -9.12 -8.56
C GLY A 153 -34.52 -10.05 -7.90
N TYR A 154 -33.35 -9.53 -7.52
CA TYR A 154 -32.35 -10.35 -6.79
C TYR A 154 -32.77 -10.63 -5.35
N ARG A 155 -32.56 -11.88 -4.93
CA ARG A 155 -32.45 -12.27 -3.52
C ARG A 155 -31.01 -12.09 -3.08
N SER A 156 -30.81 -11.47 -1.91
CA SER A 156 -29.46 -11.14 -1.45
C SER A 156 -29.13 -11.80 -0.12
N TYR A 157 -27.98 -12.47 -0.04
CA TYR A 157 -27.53 -13.21 1.15
C TYR A 157 -26.18 -12.72 1.62
N HIS A 158 -26.01 -12.58 2.95
CA HIS A 158 -24.73 -12.28 3.57
C HIS A 158 -24.30 -13.40 4.52
N THR A 159 -23.01 -13.76 4.47
CA THR A 159 -22.49 -14.79 5.36
C THR A 159 -21.07 -14.46 5.78
N GLY A 160 -20.82 -14.28 7.09
CA GLY A 160 -19.49 -14.13 7.67
C GLY A 160 -19.19 -12.75 8.25
N LYS A 161 -17.99 -12.23 7.99
CA LYS A 161 -17.51 -10.94 8.49
C LYS A 161 -18.17 -9.76 7.78
N TRP A 162 -18.66 -8.77 8.54
CA TRP A 162 -19.32 -7.59 7.98
C TRP A 162 -18.42 -6.36 7.92
N HIS A 163 -18.08 -5.79 9.05
CA HIS A 163 -17.19 -4.64 9.24
C HIS A 163 -17.62 -3.36 8.48
N ILE A 164 -18.93 -3.24 8.20
CA ILE A 164 -19.58 -2.07 7.60
C ILE A 164 -20.57 -1.51 8.64
N ASP A 165 -21.02 -0.26 8.50
CA ASP A 165 -22.08 0.30 9.35
C ASP A 165 -23.45 -0.31 9.04
N GLY A 166 -24.34 -0.28 10.03
CA GLY A 166 -25.62 -0.98 9.96
C GLY A 166 -25.51 -2.49 10.19
N MET A 167 -26.64 -3.18 10.11
CA MET A 167 -26.73 -4.64 10.17
C MET A 167 -27.15 -5.17 8.80
N PRO A 168 -26.68 -6.35 8.36
CA PRO A 168 -26.86 -6.80 7.00
C PRO A 168 -28.30 -6.82 6.48
N VAL A 169 -29.26 -7.37 7.26
CA VAL A 169 -30.68 -7.41 6.84
C VAL A 169 -31.27 -6.02 6.77
N ALA A 170 -30.99 -5.16 7.76
CA ALA A 170 -31.43 -3.75 7.76
C ALA A 170 -30.83 -2.99 6.55
N GLU A 171 -29.69 -3.44 6.03
CA GLU A 171 -29.00 -2.87 4.88
C GLU A 171 -29.36 -3.54 3.52
N GLY A 172 -30.37 -4.41 3.52
CA GLY A 172 -31.02 -4.90 2.29
C GLY A 172 -30.79 -6.36 1.94
N PHE A 173 -30.04 -7.12 2.74
CA PHE A 173 -29.94 -8.55 2.59
C PHE A 173 -31.23 -9.25 3.06
N ASP A 174 -31.62 -10.33 2.43
CA ASP A 174 -32.80 -11.09 2.81
C ASP A 174 -32.50 -12.05 3.97
N HIS A 175 -31.30 -12.64 3.98
CA HIS A 175 -30.79 -13.46 5.09
C HIS A 175 -29.32 -13.15 5.37
N SER A 176 -28.93 -13.32 6.64
CA SER A 176 -27.57 -13.04 7.07
C SER A 176 -27.12 -13.97 8.22
N TYR A 177 -25.88 -14.44 8.13
CA TYR A 177 -25.12 -14.90 9.29
C TYR A 177 -23.92 -13.95 9.50
N LEU A 178 -23.94 -13.17 10.57
CA LEU A 178 -22.89 -12.23 10.90
C LEU A 178 -22.00 -12.77 12.00
N LEU A 179 -20.73 -13.06 11.67
CA LEU A 179 -19.67 -13.34 12.64
C LEU A 179 -19.02 -12.02 13.06
N LYS A 180 -19.51 -11.41 14.15
CA LYS A 180 -19.02 -10.11 14.63
C LYS A 180 -17.76 -10.24 15.50
N ASP A 181 -17.63 -11.34 16.24
CA ASP A 181 -16.46 -11.66 17.05
C ASP A 181 -15.44 -12.45 16.26
N GLN A 182 -14.76 -11.76 15.36
CA GLN A 182 -13.75 -12.33 14.47
C GLN A 182 -12.42 -12.69 15.18
N SER A 183 -12.31 -12.41 16.48
CA SER A 183 -11.16 -12.78 17.30
C SER A 183 -11.30 -14.16 17.93
N ARG A 184 -12.39 -14.88 17.67
CA ARG A 184 -12.69 -16.21 18.24
C ARG A 184 -13.28 -17.13 17.18
N PHE A 185 -12.41 -17.92 16.52
CA PHE A 185 -12.87 -18.84 15.47
C PHE A 185 -13.60 -20.07 16.02
N PHE A 186 -13.33 -20.48 17.29
CA PHE A 186 -13.93 -21.68 17.89
C PHE A 186 -15.10 -21.39 18.82
N ASN A 187 -15.14 -20.21 19.43
CA ASN A 187 -16.12 -19.88 20.47
C ASN A 187 -16.53 -18.39 20.43
N PRO A 188 -17.08 -17.90 19.29
CA PRO A 188 -17.49 -16.51 19.20
C PRO A 188 -18.54 -16.16 20.25
N THR A 189 -18.36 -15.02 20.91
CA THR A 189 -19.29 -14.49 21.90
C THR A 189 -20.35 -13.58 21.30
N LYS A 190 -20.10 -13.07 20.07
CA LYS A 190 -21.01 -12.17 19.34
C LYS A 190 -21.17 -12.62 17.90
N HIS A 191 -22.28 -13.25 17.61
CA HIS A 191 -22.70 -13.59 16.27
C HIS A 191 -24.22 -13.46 16.13
N TYR A 192 -24.69 -13.29 14.91
CA TYR A 192 -26.09 -12.94 14.63
C TYR A 192 -26.60 -13.77 13.46
N LYS A 193 -27.91 -14.10 13.49
CA LYS A 193 -28.63 -14.63 12.35
C LYS A 193 -29.81 -13.72 12.06
N ASP A 194 -29.94 -13.25 10.83
CA ASP A 194 -30.96 -12.31 10.37
C ASP A 194 -31.08 -11.06 11.27
N ASP A 195 -29.93 -10.51 11.68
CA ASP A 195 -29.74 -9.38 12.58
C ASP A 195 -30.13 -9.64 14.05
N GLU A 196 -30.57 -10.86 14.42
CA GLU A 196 -30.85 -11.29 15.78
C GLU A 196 -29.60 -11.89 16.44
N GLU A 197 -29.27 -11.44 17.67
CA GLU A 197 -28.10 -11.92 18.39
C GLU A 197 -28.30 -13.36 18.84
N LEU A 198 -27.35 -14.22 18.49
CA LEU A 198 -27.34 -15.63 18.91
C LEU A 198 -26.61 -15.77 20.25
N PRO A 199 -26.94 -16.84 21.03
CA PRO A 199 -26.17 -17.17 22.24
C PRO A 199 -24.68 -17.37 21.92
N PRO A 200 -23.77 -17.01 22.87
CA PRO A 200 -22.36 -17.34 22.72
C PRO A 200 -22.15 -18.83 22.43
N VAL A 201 -21.21 -19.13 21.54
CA VAL A 201 -20.85 -20.53 21.24
C VAL A 201 -20.07 -21.12 22.42
N GLU A 202 -20.56 -22.28 22.91
CA GLU A 202 -19.90 -23.01 23.97
C GLU A 202 -18.50 -23.49 23.54
N LYS A 203 -17.54 -23.40 24.47
CA LYS A 203 -16.19 -23.93 24.24
C LYS A 203 -16.27 -25.45 23.99
N ASP A 204 -15.42 -25.97 23.13
CA ASP A 204 -15.34 -27.39 22.77
C ASP A 204 -16.63 -27.98 22.16
N SER A 205 -17.53 -27.15 21.64
CA SER A 205 -18.77 -27.56 20.98
C SER A 205 -18.58 -28.16 19.58
N GLY A 206 -17.38 -28.15 19.05
CA GLY A 206 -17.07 -28.52 17.66
C GLY A 206 -17.34 -27.41 16.65
N TYR A 207 -17.71 -26.20 17.10
CA TYR A 207 -17.86 -25.04 16.21
C TYR A 207 -16.49 -24.59 15.69
N TYR A 208 -16.45 -24.26 14.40
CA TYR A 208 -15.33 -23.54 13.79
C TYR A 208 -15.87 -22.51 12.79
N GLY A 209 -15.49 -21.25 12.94
CA GLY A 209 -16.07 -20.10 12.22
C GLY A 209 -16.04 -20.22 10.70
N THR A 210 -14.96 -20.74 10.13
CA THR A 210 -14.83 -20.94 8.68
C THR A 210 -15.85 -21.96 8.16
N ILE A 211 -16.09 -23.06 8.90
CA ILE A 211 -17.11 -24.08 8.57
C ILE A 211 -18.51 -23.46 8.74
N ALA A 212 -18.76 -22.74 9.83
CA ALA A 212 -20.06 -22.12 10.10
C ALA A 212 -20.48 -21.10 9.04
N VAL A 213 -19.53 -20.38 8.45
CA VAL A 213 -19.75 -19.50 7.29
C VAL A 213 -20.26 -20.33 6.11
N ALA A 214 -19.59 -21.41 5.77
CA ALA A 214 -20.04 -22.27 4.65
C ALA A 214 -21.39 -22.96 4.95
N ASP A 215 -21.60 -23.45 6.16
CA ASP A 215 -22.85 -24.11 6.54
C ASP A 215 -24.06 -23.18 6.37
N HIS A 216 -23.96 -21.92 6.80
CA HIS A 216 -25.02 -20.94 6.56
C HIS A 216 -25.16 -20.62 5.07
N ALA A 217 -24.07 -20.52 4.32
CA ALA A 217 -24.13 -20.31 2.87
C ALA A 217 -24.88 -21.45 2.18
N LEU A 218 -24.62 -22.70 2.59
CA LEU A 218 -25.35 -23.88 2.10
C LEU A 218 -26.83 -23.88 2.52
N GLU A 219 -27.14 -23.44 3.74
CA GLU A 219 -28.53 -23.32 4.23
C GLU A 219 -29.33 -22.37 3.33
N VAL A 220 -28.86 -21.13 3.11
CA VAL A 220 -29.60 -20.14 2.32
C VAL A 220 -29.67 -20.50 0.83
N LEU A 221 -28.65 -21.16 0.27
CA LEU A 221 -28.69 -21.63 -1.11
C LEU A 221 -29.66 -22.81 -1.31
N LYS A 222 -29.80 -23.72 -0.33
CA LYS A 222 -30.80 -24.77 -0.35
C LYS A 222 -32.21 -24.20 -0.24
N ASP A 223 -32.43 -23.21 0.59
CA ASP A 223 -33.70 -22.50 0.69
C ASP A 223 -34.02 -21.78 -0.60
N HIS A 224 -33.05 -21.08 -1.19
CA HIS A 224 -33.19 -20.43 -2.49
C HIS A 224 -33.64 -21.43 -3.58
N ALA A 225 -32.97 -22.58 -3.68
CA ALA A 225 -33.29 -23.61 -4.65
C ALA A 225 -34.73 -24.17 -4.47
N ALA A 226 -35.21 -24.24 -3.23
CA ALA A 226 -36.54 -24.79 -2.93
C ALA A 226 -37.66 -23.77 -3.14
N ASN A 227 -37.41 -22.46 -2.83
CA ASN A 227 -38.48 -21.48 -2.70
C ASN A 227 -38.34 -20.27 -3.64
N HIS A 228 -37.18 -20.07 -4.29
CA HIS A 228 -36.82 -18.87 -5.05
C HIS A 228 -36.03 -19.19 -6.34
N SER A 229 -36.17 -20.39 -6.89
CA SER A 229 -35.37 -20.88 -8.00
C SER A 229 -35.56 -20.11 -9.35
N ASP A 230 -36.58 -19.28 -9.44
CA ASP A 230 -36.86 -18.38 -10.56
C ASP A 230 -36.33 -16.95 -10.38
N GLU A 231 -35.75 -16.63 -9.21
CA GLU A 231 -35.12 -15.36 -8.89
C GLU A 231 -33.59 -15.49 -8.99
N PRO A 232 -32.83 -14.48 -9.50
CA PRO A 232 -31.38 -14.51 -9.39
C PRO A 232 -30.93 -14.18 -7.96
N PHE A 233 -29.79 -14.75 -7.52
CA PHE A 233 -29.22 -14.43 -6.22
C PHE A 233 -27.94 -13.58 -6.30
N PHE A 234 -27.75 -12.76 -5.28
CA PHE A 234 -26.47 -12.15 -4.91
C PHE A 234 -26.05 -12.68 -3.54
N HIS A 235 -24.95 -13.42 -3.47
CA HIS A 235 -24.44 -13.94 -2.20
C HIS A 235 -23.06 -13.37 -1.89
N TYR A 236 -22.94 -12.58 -0.83
CA TYR A 236 -21.69 -12.09 -0.29
C TYR A 236 -21.19 -13.00 0.82
N VAL A 237 -20.20 -13.84 0.51
CA VAL A 237 -19.55 -14.78 1.45
C VAL A 237 -18.21 -14.16 1.88
N ALA A 238 -18.14 -13.73 3.11
CA ALA A 238 -17.03 -12.97 3.67
C ALA A 238 -16.36 -13.77 4.80
N PHE A 239 -15.33 -14.55 4.45
CA PHE A 239 -14.56 -15.28 5.43
C PHE A 239 -13.78 -14.33 6.36
N ALA A 240 -13.61 -14.73 7.61
CA ALA A 240 -12.65 -14.09 8.52
C ALA A 240 -11.24 -14.69 8.39
N ALA A 241 -11.11 -15.88 7.78
CA ALA A 241 -9.83 -16.52 7.52
C ALA A 241 -9.09 -15.81 6.35
N PRO A 242 -7.73 -15.74 6.40
CA PRO A 242 -6.82 -16.18 7.47
C PRO A 242 -6.42 -15.08 8.49
N HIS A 243 -7.30 -14.10 8.79
CA HIS A 243 -7.03 -13.03 9.77
C HIS A 243 -6.66 -13.60 11.15
N PHE A 244 -5.78 -12.91 11.87
CA PHE A 244 -5.46 -13.26 13.25
C PHE A 244 -6.68 -13.15 14.21
N PRO A 245 -6.69 -13.90 15.32
CA PRO A 245 -5.70 -14.89 15.74
C PRO A 245 -5.64 -16.09 14.80
N LEU A 246 -4.42 -16.62 14.60
CA LEU A 246 -4.23 -17.83 13.80
C LEU A 246 -4.84 -19.02 14.54
N HIS A 247 -6.00 -19.45 14.10
CA HIS A 247 -6.77 -20.55 14.67
C HIS A 247 -7.14 -21.55 13.58
N ALA A 248 -6.73 -22.82 13.71
CA ALA A 248 -7.03 -23.85 12.73
C ALA A 248 -7.28 -25.19 13.41
N LEU A 249 -7.97 -26.10 12.71
CA LEU A 249 -8.21 -27.45 13.19
C LEU A 249 -6.90 -28.23 13.20
N PRO A 250 -6.64 -29.07 14.24
CA PRO A 250 -5.39 -29.83 14.35
C PRO A 250 -5.07 -30.70 13.13
N GLU A 251 -6.10 -31.31 12.52
CA GLU A 251 -5.96 -32.13 11.32
C GLU A 251 -5.57 -31.32 10.06
N ASP A 252 -5.93 -30.06 10.02
CA ASP A 252 -5.52 -29.17 8.92
C ASP A 252 -4.09 -28.66 9.12
N ILE A 253 -3.69 -28.34 10.37
CA ILE A 253 -2.32 -27.96 10.71
C ILE A 253 -1.36 -29.11 10.36
N ALA A 254 -1.71 -30.35 10.71
CA ALA A 254 -0.88 -31.53 10.47
C ALA A 254 -0.54 -31.76 8.98
N LYS A 255 -1.33 -31.21 8.03
CA LYS A 255 -1.02 -31.27 6.59
C LYS A 255 0.23 -30.45 6.23
N TYR A 256 0.59 -29.48 7.06
CA TYR A 256 1.66 -28.52 6.82
C TYR A 256 2.88 -28.72 7.71
N ASP A 257 2.88 -29.73 8.59
CA ASP A 257 3.99 -30.05 9.50
C ASP A 257 5.34 -30.09 8.76
N GLY A 258 6.30 -29.27 9.20
CA GLY A 258 7.65 -29.13 8.65
C GLY A 258 7.78 -28.45 7.28
N LYS A 259 6.68 -28.01 6.65
CA LYS A 259 6.75 -27.37 5.32
C LYS A 259 7.41 -25.99 5.33
N TYR A 260 7.47 -25.33 6.46
CA TYR A 260 7.97 -23.97 6.62
C TYR A 260 9.29 -23.85 7.39
N ASP A 261 9.94 -24.97 7.71
CA ASP A 261 11.23 -25.03 8.41
C ASP A 261 12.37 -24.30 7.67
N GLU A 262 12.27 -24.21 6.33
CA GLU A 262 13.24 -23.48 5.51
C GLU A 262 13.14 -21.96 5.66
N GLY A 263 12.01 -21.45 6.19
CA GLY A 263 11.74 -20.06 6.54
C GLY A 263 11.32 -19.17 5.40
N TRP A 264 10.90 -17.95 5.79
CA TRP A 264 10.27 -16.98 4.89
C TRP A 264 11.14 -16.54 3.71
N ASP A 265 12.47 -16.44 3.85
CA ASP A 265 13.34 -16.01 2.74
C ASP A 265 13.34 -17.05 1.60
N VAL A 266 13.34 -18.35 1.97
CA VAL A 266 13.33 -19.46 1.00
C VAL A 266 11.95 -19.61 0.37
N ILE A 267 10.89 -19.58 1.17
CA ILE A 267 9.51 -19.68 0.68
C ILE A 267 9.21 -18.52 -0.27
N ARG A 268 9.57 -17.29 0.10
CA ARG A 268 9.43 -16.09 -0.75
C ARG A 268 10.12 -16.26 -2.11
N SER A 269 11.33 -16.78 -2.10
CA SER A 269 12.09 -17.05 -3.34
C SER A 269 11.46 -18.17 -4.18
N LYS A 270 10.88 -19.21 -3.53
CA LYS A 270 10.17 -20.29 -4.24
C LYS A 270 8.88 -19.78 -4.87
N ARG A 271 8.09 -18.97 -4.15
CA ARG A 271 6.86 -18.34 -4.65
C ARG A 271 7.16 -17.44 -5.86
N PHE A 272 8.17 -16.58 -5.76
CA PHE A 272 8.60 -15.72 -6.87
C PHE A 272 8.95 -16.51 -8.11
N ARG A 273 9.70 -17.61 -7.96
CA ARG A 273 10.06 -18.50 -9.08
C ARG A 273 8.82 -19.13 -9.71
N ARG A 274 7.91 -19.66 -8.91
CA ARG A 274 6.63 -20.22 -9.44
C ARG A 274 5.80 -19.16 -10.15
N GLN A 275 5.67 -17.96 -9.60
CA GLN A 275 4.99 -16.84 -10.26
C GLN A 275 5.58 -16.55 -11.64
N LYS A 276 6.92 -16.59 -11.76
CA LYS A 276 7.62 -16.42 -13.04
C LYS A 276 7.31 -17.56 -14.01
N GLU A 277 7.40 -18.80 -13.54
CA GLU A 277 7.11 -20.00 -14.35
C GLU A 277 5.64 -20.03 -14.84
N MET A 278 4.73 -19.49 -14.07
CA MET A 278 3.31 -19.41 -14.39
C MET A 278 2.93 -18.20 -15.26
N GLY A 279 3.84 -17.26 -15.53
CA GLY A 279 3.57 -16.02 -16.25
C GLY A 279 2.84 -14.94 -15.45
N VAL A 280 2.65 -15.13 -14.13
CA VAL A 280 1.99 -14.14 -13.24
C VAL A 280 2.79 -12.84 -13.20
N LEU A 281 4.13 -12.92 -13.13
CA LEU A 281 4.99 -11.74 -13.04
C LEU A 281 4.98 -10.91 -14.31
N ASP A 282 5.03 -11.56 -15.47
CA ASP A 282 5.00 -10.89 -16.77
C ASP A 282 3.68 -10.11 -16.94
N SER A 283 2.56 -10.75 -16.62
CA SER A 283 1.24 -10.10 -16.62
C SER A 283 1.10 -9.01 -15.54
N ALA A 284 1.80 -9.15 -14.41
CA ALA A 284 1.76 -8.18 -13.32
C ALA A 284 2.71 -6.98 -13.53
N GLY A 285 3.58 -7.00 -14.54
CA GLY A 285 4.59 -5.97 -14.74
C GLY A 285 5.72 -6.01 -13.69
N VAL A 286 6.07 -7.20 -13.17
CA VAL A 286 7.12 -7.39 -12.16
C VAL A 286 8.34 -8.05 -12.76
N THR A 287 9.48 -7.43 -12.67
CA THR A 287 10.73 -7.92 -13.23
C THR A 287 11.67 -8.53 -12.19
N GLU A 288 11.68 -8.00 -10.98
CA GLU A 288 12.55 -8.41 -9.88
C GLU A 288 11.74 -8.65 -8.59
N LEU A 289 12.35 -9.38 -7.66
CA LEU A 289 11.79 -9.59 -6.32
C LEU A 289 12.13 -8.39 -5.45
N SER A 290 11.13 -7.71 -4.91
CA SER A 290 11.33 -6.54 -4.06
C SER A 290 12.28 -6.79 -2.89
N ARG A 291 13.02 -5.77 -2.50
CA ARG A 291 13.90 -5.83 -1.33
C ARG A 291 13.08 -5.97 -0.04
N VAL A 292 13.48 -6.89 0.84
CA VAL A 292 12.89 -6.99 2.18
C VAL A 292 13.42 -5.84 3.06
N GLU A 293 12.53 -5.04 3.60
CA GLU A 293 12.84 -3.97 4.55
C GLU A 293 13.06 -4.58 5.95
N ARG A 294 14.28 -5.08 6.19
CA ARG A 294 14.65 -5.88 7.38
C ARG A 294 14.42 -5.21 8.73
N ASP A 295 14.28 -3.89 8.73
CA ASP A 295 14.02 -3.09 9.93
C ASP A 295 12.57 -2.64 10.07
N LEU A 296 11.71 -2.91 9.07
CA LEU A 296 10.31 -2.55 9.11
C LEU A 296 9.57 -3.51 10.06
N GLY A 297 9.11 -2.97 11.19
CA GLY A 297 8.25 -3.68 12.13
C GLY A 297 6.78 -3.64 11.73
N PRO A 298 5.88 -4.19 12.58
CA PRO A 298 4.44 -4.11 12.39
C PRO A 298 3.97 -2.65 12.32
N PRO A 299 2.84 -2.37 11.62
CA PRO A 299 2.30 -1.02 11.46
C PRO A 299 1.85 -0.40 12.79
N TYR A 300 1.50 -1.26 13.75
CA TYR A 300 1.12 -0.89 15.10
C TYR A 300 2.00 -1.61 16.09
N HIS A 301 2.40 -0.91 17.15
CA HIS A 301 3.27 -1.44 18.18
C HIS A 301 2.48 -1.72 19.46
N PHE A 302 2.67 -2.93 20.01
CA PHE A 302 2.06 -3.40 21.25
C PHE A 302 3.16 -4.03 22.08
N ASP A 303 3.78 -3.25 22.96
CA ASP A 303 4.94 -3.71 23.76
C ASP A 303 4.62 -4.95 24.62
N ASP A 304 3.41 -4.99 25.18
CA ASP A 304 2.91 -6.12 25.98
C ASP A 304 2.74 -7.42 25.19
N ALA A 305 2.45 -7.34 23.90
CA ALA A 305 2.27 -8.53 23.08
C ALA A 305 3.54 -9.38 23.00
N PHE A 306 4.73 -8.78 22.96
CA PHE A 306 6.00 -9.51 22.92
C PHE A 306 6.32 -10.20 24.24
N GLU A 307 5.98 -9.58 25.37
CA GLU A 307 6.14 -10.19 26.69
C GLU A 307 5.23 -11.41 26.84
N ILE A 308 3.99 -11.31 26.34
CA ILE A 308 2.99 -12.37 26.40
C ILE A 308 3.33 -13.53 25.47
N LEU A 309 3.73 -13.26 24.22
CA LEU A 309 4.04 -14.26 23.19
C LEU A 309 5.39 -14.96 23.43
N GLY A 310 6.28 -14.33 24.20
CA GLY A 310 7.54 -14.89 24.61
C GLY A 310 8.66 -14.85 23.55
N PRO A 311 9.80 -15.56 23.81
CA PRO A 311 11.05 -15.39 23.08
C PRO A 311 11.03 -15.92 21.64
N GLY A 312 10.01 -16.72 21.27
CA GLY A 312 9.81 -17.21 19.89
C GLY A 312 9.32 -16.13 18.93
N GLU A 313 8.71 -15.04 19.45
CA GLU A 313 8.15 -13.99 18.58
C GLU A 313 9.24 -13.05 18.04
N VAL A 314 9.04 -12.59 16.80
CA VAL A 314 9.97 -11.72 16.06
C VAL A 314 9.22 -10.57 15.42
N ASN A 315 9.58 -9.34 15.79
CA ASN A 315 8.89 -8.12 15.37
C ASN A 315 9.44 -7.45 14.10
N LYS A 316 10.34 -8.11 13.39
CA LYS A 316 10.94 -7.62 12.14
C LYS A 316 11.21 -8.78 11.18
N PRO A 317 11.19 -8.55 9.86
CA PRO A 317 11.49 -9.59 8.88
C PRO A 317 13.01 -9.78 8.75
N VAL A 318 13.69 -10.07 9.87
CA VAL A 318 15.13 -10.33 9.87
C VAL A 318 15.46 -11.56 9.00
N PRO A 319 16.73 -11.71 8.53
CA PRO A 319 17.11 -12.91 7.81
C PRO A 319 16.83 -14.18 8.62
N TRP A 320 16.09 -15.15 8.05
CA TRP A 320 15.73 -16.41 8.74
C TRP A 320 16.91 -17.11 9.40
N LYS A 321 18.06 -17.12 8.73
CA LYS A 321 19.29 -17.71 9.23
C LYS A 321 19.84 -17.06 10.52
N SER A 322 19.40 -15.85 10.85
CA SER A 322 19.81 -15.14 12.08
C SER A 322 18.97 -15.50 13.30
N LEU A 323 17.86 -16.21 13.10
CA LEU A 323 16.99 -16.69 14.17
C LEU A 323 17.64 -17.89 14.91
N ASN A 324 17.37 -18.00 16.21
CA ASN A 324 17.68 -19.20 16.98
C ASN A 324 16.64 -20.32 16.69
N ASP A 325 16.87 -21.52 17.21
CA ASP A 325 16.01 -22.68 16.92
C ASP A 325 14.60 -22.54 17.51
N GLU A 326 14.44 -21.91 18.68
CA GLU A 326 13.14 -21.60 19.28
C GLU A 326 12.33 -20.63 18.42
N GLN A 327 12.96 -19.56 17.96
CA GLN A 327 12.33 -18.59 17.05
C GLN A 327 11.93 -19.24 15.73
N LYS A 328 12.82 -20.04 15.11
CA LYS A 328 12.51 -20.73 13.86
C LYS A 328 11.32 -21.64 14.00
N LYS A 329 11.29 -22.46 15.05
CA LYS A 329 10.16 -23.35 15.28
C LYS A 329 8.86 -22.57 15.49
N PHE A 330 8.85 -21.59 16.38
CA PHE A 330 7.66 -20.78 16.66
C PHE A 330 7.13 -20.07 15.40
N GLN A 331 8.03 -19.51 14.58
CA GLN A 331 7.65 -18.86 13.35
C GLN A 331 7.17 -19.85 12.28
N ALA A 332 7.79 -21.03 12.15
CA ALA A 332 7.32 -22.08 11.22
C ALA A 332 5.92 -22.55 11.59
N ASP A 333 5.67 -22.86 12.86
CA ASP A 333 4.37 -23.30 13.37
C ASP A 333 3.28 -22.23 13.07
N LYS A 334 3.58 -20.94 13.17
CA LYS A 334 2.64 -19.86 12.81
C LYS A 334 2.23 -19.92 11.32
N MET A 335 3.18 -20.16 10.43
CA MET A 335 2.88 -20.27 9.00
C MET A 335 2.11 -21.54 8.64
N GLU A 336 2.37 -22.64 9.35
CA GLU A 336 1.60 -23.89 9.21
C GLU A 336 0.12 -23.68 9.55
N ILE A 337 -0.15 -22.92 10.63
CA ILE A 337 -1.52 -22.59 11.03
C ILE A 337 -2.17 -21.66 9.99
N HIS A 338 -1.46 -20.64 9.51
CA HIS A 338 -1.95 -19.73 8.47
C HIS A 338 -2.30 -20.50 7.18
N ALA A 339 -1.44 -21.40 6.75
CA ALA A 339 -1.68 -22.26 5.60
C ALA A 339 -2.90 -23.19 5.80
N ALA A 340 -3.05 -23.76 6.99
CA ALA A 340 -4.20 -24.60 7.36
C ALA A 340 -5.52 -23.82 7.33
N MET A 341 -5.54 -22.56 7.76
CA MET A 341 -6.72 -21.68 7.66
C MET A 341 -7.13 -21.43 6.21
N ILE A 342 -6.17 -21.23 5.32
CA ILE A 342 -6.44 -21.01 3.87
C ILE A 342 -6.92 -22.30 3.20
N ASP A 343 -6.26 -23.44 3.45
CA ASP A 343 -6.66 -24.75 2.94
C ASP A 343 -8.11 -25.08 3.37
N ARG A 344 -8.43 -24.87 4.64
CA ARG A 344 -9.80 -25.06 5.13
C ARG A 344 -10.80 -24.12 4.46
N MET A 345 -10.46 -22.86 4.27
CA MET A 345 -11.31 -21.89 3.56
C MET A 345 -11.58 -22.36 2.13
N ASP A 346 -10.58 -22.87 1.41
CA ASP A 346 -10.74 -23.38 0.05
C ASP A 346 -11.65 -24.64 0.03
N ILE A 347 -11.50 -25.54 0.99
CA ILE A 347 -12.40 -26.70 1.13
C ILE A 347 -13.85 -26.24 1.31
N GLU A 348 -14.08 -25.27 2.18
CA GLU A 348 -15.42 -24.74 2.46
C GLU A 348 -16.01 -23.99 1.25
N ILE A 349 -15.19 -23.27 0.49
CA ILE A 349 -15.58 -22.68 -0.80
C ILE A 349 -16.01 -23.78 -1.80
N GLY A 350 -15.27 -24.88 -1.85
CA GLY A 350 -15.63 -26.03 -2.68
C GLY A 350 -17.03 -26.59 -2.37
N ARG A 351 -17.41 -26.68 -1.10
CA ARG A 351 -18.76 -27.09 -0.69
C ARG A 351 -19.85 -26.13 -1.22
N ILE A 352 -19.57 -24.82 -1.21
CA ILE A 352 -20.50 -23.80 -1.77
C ILE A 352 -20.63 -23.97 -3.29
N PHE A 353 -19.52 -24.18 -4.00
CA PHE A 353 -19.55 -24.46 -5.45
C PHE A 353 -20.35 -25.69 -5.79
N ASP A 354 -20.17 -26.77 -5.02
CA ASP A 354 -20.90 -28.01 -5.24
C ASP A 354 -22.41 -27.85 -4.97
N GLN A 355 -22.79 -27.02 -4.00
CA GLN A 355 -24.20 -26.68 -3.80
C GLN A 355 -24.78 -25.95 -5.00
N ILE A 356 -24.11 -24.94 -5.55
CA ILE A 356 -24.57 -24.16 -6.72
C ILE A 356 -24.64 -25.09 -7.96
N LYS A 357 -23.67 -26.00 -8.15
CA LYS A 357 -23.73 -27.03 -9.22
C LYS A 357 -24.93 -27.95 -9.04
N SER A 358 -25.21 -28.37 -7.80
CA SER A 358 -26.39 -29.26 -7.52
C SER A 358 -27.73 -28.58 -7.79
N MET A 359 -27.79 -27.23 -7.73
CA MET A 359 -28.95 -26.42 -8.12
C MET A 359 -29.10 -26.30 -9.64
N GLY A 360 -28.10 -26.69 -10.44
CA GLY A 360 -28.06 -26.46 -11.89
C GLY A 360 -27.72 -25.03 -12.30
N GLU A 361 -27.30 -24.17 -11.36
CA GLU A 361 -27.11 -22.73 -11.57
C GLU A 361 -25.63 -22.33 -11.85
N TRP A 362 -24.72 -23.31 -11.84
CA TRP A 362 -23.27 -23.02 -11.98
C TRP A 362 -22.92 -22.27 -13.25
N GLU A 363 -23.50 -22.71 -14.38
CA GLU A 363 -23.22 -22.11 -15.71
C GLU A 363 -23.60 -20.62 -15.76
N ASN A 364 -24.63 -20.20 -15.02
CA ASN A 364 -25.13 -18.84 -14.99
C ASN A 364 -24.76 -18.10 -13.68
N THR A 365 -23.73 -18.55 -12.99
CA THR A 365 -23.22 -17.88 -11.77
C THR A 365 -21.90 -17.18 -12.06
N LEU A 366 -21.87 -15.85 -11.86
CA LEU A 366 -20.66 -15.05 -11.79
C LEU A 366 -20.01 -15.25 -10.43
N VAL A 367 -18.84 -15.85 -10.38
CA VAL A 367 -18.02 -16.01 -9.18
C VAL A 367 -16.91 -14.97 -9.20
N ILE A 368 -16.79 -14.19 -8.12
CA ILE A 368 -15.69 -13.24 -7.88
C ILE A 368 -15.03 -13.59 -6.55
N PHE A 369 -13.71 -13.73 -6.54
CA PHE A 369 -12.91 -13.92 -5.32
C PHE A 369 -11.85 -12.84 -5.17
N LEU A 370 -11.66 -12.32 -3.94
CA LEU A 370 -10.61 -11.35 -3.62
C LEU A 370 -10.24 -11.38 -2.12
N SER A 371 -9.14 -10.69 -1.76
CA SER A 371 -8.78 -10.35 -0.38
C SER A 371 -9.06 -8.87 -0.08
N ASP A 372 -9.42 -8.55 1.16
CA ASP A 372 -9.72 -7.16 1.56
C ASP A 372 -8.50 -6.27 1.80
N ASN A 373 -7.34 -6.83 1.99
CA ASN A 373 -6.02 -6.18 2.04
C ASN A 373 -4.91 -7.22 1.84
N GLY A 374 -3.68 -6.76 1.74
CA GLY A 374 -2.54 -7.66 1.77
C GLY A 374 -2.35 -8.33 3.15
N ALA A 375 -1.50 -9.34 3.22
CA ALA A 375 -1.18 -10.06 4.46
C ALA A 375 -0.71 -9.11 5.57
N SER A 376 -1.06 -9.43 6.81
CA SER A 376 -0.85 -8.59 7.99
C SER A 376 0.51 -8.82 8.65
N ALA A 377 1.25 -7.74 8.88
CA ALA A 377 2.45 -7.74 9.70
C ALA A 377 2.17 -7.44 11.19
N GLU A 378 0.92 -7.25 11.56
CA GLU A 378 0.52 -6.89 12.93
C GLU A 378 0.92 -8.00 13.92
N ILE A 379 1.32 -7.61 15.12
CA ILE A 379 1.58 -8.50 16.25
C ILE A 379 0.87 -7.91 17.46
N MET A 380 -0.11 -8.63 18.00
CA MET A 380 -0.91 -8.17 19.14
C MET A 380 -1.49 -9.37 19.89
N VAL A 381 -1.94 -9.14 21.12
CA VAL A 381 -2.76 -10.08 21.90
C VAL A 381 -4.02 -9.34 22.37
N ARG A 382 -5.17 -9.94 22.17
CA ARG A 382 -6.49 -9.38 22.53
C ARG A 382 -7.41 -10.48 23.05
N ALA A 383 -8.67 -10.13 23.25
CA ALA A 383 -9.75 -11.03 23.66
C ALA A 383 -9.41 -11.78 24.96
N ASP A 384 -9.37 -13.09 24.91
CA ASP A 384 -9.15 -13.94 26.10
C ASP A 384 -7.64 -14.09 26.46
N GLY A 385 -6.76 -13.43 25.73
CA GLY A 385 -5.31 -13.49 25.94
C GLY A 385 -4.64 -14.57 25.11
N HIS A 386 -3.49 -15.04 25.58
CA HIS A 386 -2.69 -16.09 24.97
C HIS A 386 -2.14 -17.00 26.06
N ASP A 387 -2.41 -18.31 25.97
CA ASP A 387 -1.81 -19.33 26.81
C ASP A 387 -0.63 -20.00 26.06
N PRO A 388 0.63 -19.73 26.45
CA PRO A 388 1.79 -20.31 25.77
C PRO A 388 1.96 -21.83 26.02
N SER A 389 1.19 -22.42 26.93
CA SER A 389 1.18 -23.86 27.19
C SER A 389 0.15 -24.61 26.34
N ALA A 390 -0.81 -23.90 25.73
CA ALA A 390 -1.82 -24.53 24.88
C ALA A 390 -1.24 -24.89 23.50
N PRO A 391 -1.84 -25.86 22.80
CA PRO A 391 -1.45 -26.16 21.41
C PRO A 391 -1.58 -24.91 20.52
N MET A 392 -0.53 -24.58 19.77
CA MET A 392 -0.55 -23.46 18.86
C MET A 392 -1.68 -23.62 17.82
N GLY A 393 -2.42 -22.55 17.57
CA GLY A 393 -3.60 -22.56 16.69
C GLY A 393 -4.90 -22.96 17.36
N SER A 394 -4.91 -23.32 18.66
CA SER A 394 -6.12 -23.60 19.43
C SER A 394 -6.83 -22.33 19.92
N ALA A 395 -8.05 -22.48 20.46
CA ALA A 395 -8.87 -21.37 20.98
C ALA A 395 -8.20 -20.57 22.12
N GLU A 396 -7.24 -21.15 22.82
CA GLU A 396 -6.50 -20.55 23.94
C GLU A 396 -5.31 -19.72 23.49
N THR A 397 -4.92 -19.80 22.22
CA THR A 397 -3.77 -19.05 21.69
C THR A 397 -4.21 -17.77 20.96
N TYR A 398 -3.36 -16.75 20.97
CA TYR A 398 -3.56 -15.54 20.16
C TYR A 398 -2.28 -15.27 19.38
N LEU A 399 -2.22 -15.76 18.17
CA LEU A 399 -1.06 -15.67 17.30
C LEU A 399 -1.36 -14.79 16.09
N CYS A 400 -0.37 -14.04 15.62
CA CYS A 400 -0.45 -13.22 14.41
C CYS A 400 0.62 -13.68 13.43
N LEU A 401 0.39 -13.49 12.12
CA LEU A 401 1.35 -13.90 11.09
C LEU A 401 2.72 -13.19 11.26
N GLY A 402 2.68 -11.88 11.47
CA GLY A 402 3.88 -11.08 11.72
C GLY A 402 4.65 -10.69 10.45
N PRO A 403 5.67 -9.79 10.58
CA PRO A 403 6.30 -9.14 9.43
C PRO A 403 7.14 -10.09 8.56
N GLY A 404 7.72 -11.15 9.12
CA GLY A 404 8.51 -12.11 8.35
C GLY A 404 7.65 -12.86 7.33
N TRP A 405 6.59 -13.48 7.78
CA TRP A 405 5.71 -14.28 6.93
C TRP A 405 4.81 -13.42 6.04
N SER A 406 4.34 -12.26 6.51
CA SER A 406 3.56 -11.37 5.66
C SER A 406 4.37 -10.84 4.47
N THR A 407 5.71 -10.66 4.62
CA THR A 407 6.61 -10.37 3.48
C THR A 407 6.62 -11.53 2.47
N SER A 408 6.56 -12.79 2.93
CA SER A 408 6.46 -13.95 2.05
C SER A 408 5.10 -14.07 1.39
N SER A 409 4.01 -13.87 2.14
CA SER A 409 2.63 -13.93 1.64
C SER A 409 2.31 -12.86 0.61
N ASN A 410 2.92 -11.67 0.72
CA ASN A 410 2.75 -10.58 -0.25
C ASN A 410 3.72 -10.63 -1.45
N THR A 411 4.47 -11.74 -1.64
CA THR A 411 5.38 -11.90 -2.79
C THR A 411 4.65 -11.58 -4.11
N PRO A 412 5.22 -10.76 -5.01
CA PRO A 412 6.58 -10.20 -5.03
C PRO A 412 6.71 -8.84 -4.33
N PHE A 413 5.64 -8.28 -3.86
CA PHE A 413 5.50 -6.90 -3.45
C PHE A 413 6.10 -6.61 -2.07
N ARG A 414 6.42 -5.34 -1.84
CA ARG A 414 6.92 -4.85 -0.55
C ARG A 414 5.79 -4.33 0.33
N ARG A 415 6.04 -4.30 1.62
CA ARG A 415 5.14 -3.86 2.68
C ARG A 415 3.89 -4.74 2.83
N HIS A 416 2.92 -4.27 3.59
CA HIS A 416 1.88 -5.11 4.20
C HIS A 416 0.57 -4.34 4.31
N LYS A 417 -0.50 -5.01 4.76
CA LYS A 417 -1.75 -4.40 5.24
C LYS A 417 -1.49 -3.06 5.94
N THR A 418 -2.31 -2.05 5.73
CA THR A 418 -2.23 -0.66 6.20
C THR A 418 -1.42 0.26 5.30
N TRP A 419 -0.32 -0.19 4.71
CA TRP A 419 0.45 0.62 3.74
C TRP A 419 -0.21 0.66 2.37
N THR A 420 -0.14 1.82 1.72
CA THR A 420 -0.66 2.02 0.36
C THR A 420 0.32 1.61 -0.75
N HIS A 421 1.42 0.94 -0.37
CA HIS A 421 2.32 0.24 -1.29
C HIS A 421 1.67 -1.02 -1.85
N GLU A 422 2.26 -1.58 -2.90
CA GLU A 422 1.70 -2.75 -3.60
C GLU A 422 1.39 -3.93 -2.67
N GLY A 423 2.26 -4.25 -1.70
CA GLY A 423 2.01 -5.37 -0.77
C GLY A 423 0.84 -5.14 0.20
N GLY A 424 0.38 -3.90 0.38
CA GLY A 424 -0.82 -3.61 1.17
C GLY A 424 -2.10 -3.54 0.33
N THR A 425 -1.99 -3.11 -0.93
CA THR A 425 -3.13 -2.80 -1.80
C THR A 425 -3.41 -3.82 -2.89
N SER A 426 -2.41 -4.56 -3.39
CA SER A 426 -2.61 -5.58 -4.42
C SER A 426 -3.32 -6.80 -3.84
N THR A 427 -4.32 -7.29 -4.54
CA THR A 427 -5.11 -8.47 -4.15
C THR A 427 -5.15 -9.51 -5.26
N PRO A 428 -5.10 -10.81 -4.93
CA PRO A 428 -5.54 -11.81 -5.88
C PRO A 428 -7.01 -11.54 -6.23
N PHE A 429 -7.35 -11.60 -7.51
CA PHE A 429 -8.70 -11.34 -7.98
C PHE A 429 -9.05 -12.30 -9.10
N LEU A 430 -10.02 -13.18 -8.82
CA LEU A 430 -10.46 -14.24 -9.71
C LEU A 430 -11.89 -13.95 -10.16
N VAL A 431 -12.18 -14.16 -11.44
CA VAL A 431 -13.52 -14.03 -12.01
C VAL A 431 -13.81 -15.23 -12.91
N SER A 432 -14.92 -15.92 -12.65
CA SER A 432 -15.40 -16.99 -13.50
C SER A 432 -16.90 -16.87 -13.70
N TRP A 433 -17.34 -17.03 -14.93
CA TRP A 433 -18.75 -17.09 -15.31
C TRP A 433 -18.87 -17.93 -16.59
N PRO A 434 -19.10 -19.23 -16.48
CA PRO A 434 -19.03 -20.15 -17.62
C PRO A 434 -19.91 -19.74 -18.83
N LYS A 435 -21.08 -19.17 -18.57
CA LYS A 435 -22.00 -18.70 -19.62
C LYS A 435 -21.61 -17.37 -20.25
N GLY A 436 -20.92 -16.50 -19.50
CA GLY A 436 -20.65 -15.11 -19.91
C GLY A 436 -19.20 -14.79 -20.23
N ILE A 437 -18.24 -15.68 -19.89
CA ILE A 437 -16.80 -15.51 -20.14
C ILE A 437 -16.30 -16.72 -20.93
N GLU A 438 -15.92 -16.49 -22.20
CA GLU A 438 -15.37 -17.54 -23.06
C GLU A 438 -13.91 -17.87 -22.75
N ALA A 439 -13.14 -16.86 -22.28
CA ALA A 439 -11.72 -17.01 -21.95
C ALA A 439 -11.54 -17.91 -20.72
N LYS A 440 -10.53 -18.80 -20.78
CA LYS A 440 -10.21 -19.74 -19.70
C LYS A 440 -8.73 -19.73 -19.39
N GLY A 441 -8.42 -19.53 -18.11
CA GLY A 441 -7.05 -19.49 -17.64
C GLY A 441 -6.28 -18.23 -18.04
N ASP A 442 -6.95 -17.22 -18.59
CA ASP A 442 -6.34 -16.00 -19.09
C ASP A 442 -6.00 -15.03 -17.96
N PHE A 443 -4.91 -14.30 -18.15
CA PHE A 443 -4.59 -13.16 -17.32
C PHE A 443 -5.30 -11.89 -17.80
N ARG A 444 -5.55 -11.00 -16.84
CA ARG A 444 -5.96 -9.60 -17.06
C ARG A 444 -4.99 -8.67 -16.31
N SER A 445 -4.26 -7.90 -17.09
CA SER A 445 -3.31 -6.88 -16.58
C SER A 445 -3.97 -5.51 -16.42
N ASN A 446 -5.23 -5.38 -16.77
CA ASN A 446 -6.00 -4.16 -16.61
C ASN A 446 -6.00 -3.68 -15.16
N PRO A 447 -5.48 -2.48 -14.84
CA PRO A 447 -5.59 -1.93 -13.50
C PRO A 447 -7.04 -1.73 -13.11
N GLY A 448 -7.45 -2.29 -11.96
CA GLY A 448 -8.79 -2.16 -11.42
C GLY A 448 -8.76 -1.96 -9.90
N HIS A 449 -9.90 -1.57 -9.34
CA HIS A 449 -10.05 -1.32 -7.91
C HIS A 449 -11.36 -1.94 -7.39
N VAL A 450 -11.46 -2.25 -6.12
CA VAL A 450 -12.68 -2.84 -5.52
C VAL A 450 -13.94 -1.99 -5.75
N VAL A 451 -13.82 -0.69 -6.02
CA VAL A 451 -14.95 0.18 -6.39
C VAL A 451 -15.59 -0.20 -7.74
N ASP A 452 -14.88 -0.99 -8.57
CA ASP A 452 -15.33 -1.42 -9.90
C ASP A 452 -16.32 -2.58 -9.84
N VAL A 453 -16.40 -3.29 -8.72
CA VAL A 453 -17.25 -4.47 -8.56
C VAL A 453 -18.73 -4.11 -8.63
N VAL A 454 -19.14 -3.02 -7.96
CA VAL A 454 -20.55 -2.58 -8.00
C VAL A 454 -21.01 -2.20 -9.41
N PRO A 455 -20.37 -1.28 -10.16
CA PRO A 455 -20.79 -0.96 -11.51
C PRO A 455 -20.73 -2.17 -12.46
N THR A 456 -19.83 -3.14 -12.23
CA THR A 456 -19.79 -4.41 -12.98
C THR A 456 -21.06 -5.22 -12.77
N ILE A 457 -21.44 -5.46 -11.52
CA ILE A 457 -22.64 -6.25 -11.17
C ILE A 457 -23.90 -5.51 -11.61
N LEU A 458 -23.99 -4.19 -11.43
CA LEU A 458 -25.14 -3.41 -11.85
C LEU A 458 -25.35 -3.47 -13.38
N GLN A 459 -24.26 -3.39 -14.16
CA GLN A 459 -24.34 -3.54 -15.62
C GLN A 459 -24.90 -4.92 -16.02
N LEU A 460 -24.43 -6.00 -15.39
CA LEU A 460 -24.90 -7.37 -15.65
C LEU A 460 -26.34 -7.60 -15.18
N ALA A 461 -26.77 -6.91 -14.12
CA ALA A 461 -28.13 -6.91 -13.61
C ALA A 461 -29.09 -6.04 -14.46
N GLY A 462 -28.58 -5.29 -15.45
CA GLY A 462 -29.38 -4.38 -16.30
C GLY A 462 -29.85 -3.12 -15.58
N THR A 463 -29.04 -2.59 -14.63
CA THR A 463 -29.37 -1.39 -13.84
C THR A 463 -28.13 -0.49 -13.67
N CYS A 464 -28.32 0.63 -12.98
CA CYS A 464 -27.26 1.58 -12.67
C CYS A 464 -27.48 2.22 -11.28
N PHE A 465 -26.57 3.06 -10.86
CA PHE A 465 -26.73 3.86 -9.64
C PHE A 465 -27.97 4.79 -9.75
N PRO A 466 -28.68 5.05 -8.63
CA PRO A 466 -29.76 6.06 -8.58
C PRO A 466 -29.28 7.44 -9.04
N GLU A 467 -30.18 8.26 -9.61
CA GLU A 467 -29.86 9.62 -10.05
C GLU A 467 -29.37 10.54 -8.92
N GLU A 468 -29.80 10.30 -7.70
CA GLU A 468 -29.41 11.07 -6.52
C GLU A 468 -28.00 10.74 -6.03
N ALA A 469 -27.44 9.60 -6.44
CA ALA A 469 -26.08 9.22 -6.12
C ALA A 469 -25.10 10.07 -6.96
N PRO A 470 -23.97 10.49 -6.37
CA PRO A 470 -22.93 11.13 -7.18
C PRO A 470 -22.34 10.12 -8.18
N PRO A 471 -21.63 10.60 -9.22
CA PRO A 471 -20.91 9.70 -10.12
C PRO A 471 -19.95 8.79 -9.36
N SER A 472 -20.06 7.48 -9.57
CA SER A 472 -19.14 6.51 -8.99
C SER A 472 -17.74 6.66 -9.59
N PRO A 473 -16.66 6.57 -8.79
CA PRO A 473 -15.30 6.49 -9.31
C PRO A 473 -15.02 5.15 -10.02
N GLY A 474 -15.80 4.10 -9.69
CA GLY A 474 -15.66 2.77 -10.27
C GLY A 474 -16.05 2.70 -11.75
N ARG A 475 -15.45 1.75 -12.45
CA ARG A 475 -15.72 1.41 -13.85
C ARG A 475 -16.14 -0.05 -13.93
N SER A 476 -17.10 -0.36 -14.81
CA SER A 476 -17.47 -1.76 -15.03
C SER A 476 -16.33 -2.55 -15.67
N LEU A 477 -16.00 -3.69 -15.10
CA LEU A 477 -15.01 -4.63 -15.61
C LEU A 477 -15.57 -5.54 -16.74
N VAL A 478 -16.83 -5.45 -17.10
CA VAL A 478 -17.44 -6.30 -18.16
C VAL A 478 -16.63 -6.26 -19.47
N PRO A 479 -16.11 -5.13 -19.96
CA PRO A 479 -15.27 -5.14 -21.16
C PRO A 479 -14.02 -6.02 -21.03
N THR A 480 -13.44 -6.15 -19.84
CA THR A 480 -12.25 -6.98 -19.62
C THR A 480 -12.54 -8.49 -19.67
N PHE A 481 -13.81 -8.88 -19.66
CA PHE A 481 -14.19 -10.30 -19.82
C PHE A 481 -13.83 -10.84 -21.21
N THR A 482 -13.76 -9.97 -22.21
CA THR A 482 -13.41 -10.31 -23.60
C THR A 482 -12.05 -9.79 -24.04
N GLU A 483 -11.62 -8.60 -23.57
CA GLU A 483 -10.40 -7.95 -24.05
C GLU A 483 -9.64 -7.32 -22.86
N ASP A 484 -8.36 -7.69 -22.67
CA ASP A 484 -7.53 -7.08 -21.65
C ASP A 484 -7.26 -5.60 -21.95
N ASN A 485 -6.96 -4.81 -20.90
CA ASN A 485 -6.68 -3.38 -20.99
C ASN A 485 -7.80 -2.56 -21.70
N SER A 486 -9.04 -2.99 -21.54
CA SER A 486 -10.23 -2.36 -22.15
C SER A 486 -10.96 -1.39 -21.23
N VAL A 487 -10.50 -1.20 -19.99
CA VAL A 487 -11.08 -0.29 -19.00
C VAL A 487 -10.00 0.66 -18.49
N ASP A 488 -10.23 1.96 -18.67
CA ASP A 488 -9.32 3.02 -18.24
C ASP A 488 -9.86 3.76 -17.01
N HIS A 489 -9.00 3.94 -16.03
CA HIS A 489 -9.18 4.88 -14.93
C HIS A 489 -8.33 6.13 -15.15
N GLU A 490 -8.90 7.32 -14.96
CA GLU A 490 -8.11 8.57 -14.94
C GLU A 490 -7.03 8.48 -13.85
N PHE A 491 -7.42 7.95 -12.68
CA PHE A 491 -6.53 7.64 -11.58
C PHE A 491 -7.16 6.59 -10.65
N LEU A 492 -6.30 5.91 -9.86
CA LEU A 492 -6.66 5.16 -8.66
C LEU A 492 -6.10 5.89 -7.45
N TRP A 493 -6.87 5.99 -6.36
CA TRP A 493 -6.54 6.84 -5.22
C TRP A 493 -6.67 6.11 -3.89
N TRP A 494 -5.72 6.33 -2.99
CA TRP A 494 -5.69 5.74 -1.65
C TRP A 494 -5.38 6.79 -0.59
N PHE A 495 -6.08 6.66 0.51
CA PHE A 495 -5.81 7.38 1.75
C PHE A 495 -6.28 6.54 2.94
N HIS A 496 -5.35 6.09 3.79
CA HIS A 496 -5.67 5.32 4.98
C HIS A 496 -4.69 5.62 6.10
N ASP A 497 -5.17 6.00 7.31
CA ASP A 497 -4.38 6.30 8.50
C ASP A 497 -3.20 7.29 8.24
N GLY A 498 -3.32 8.15 7.23
CA GLY A 498 -2.27 9.10 6.81
C GLY A 498 -1.30 8.55 5.76
N HIS A 499 -1.39 7.27 5.39
CA HIS A 499 -0.73 6.73 4.20
C HIS A 499 -1.47 7.20 2.95
N LYS A 500 -0.74 7.58 1.92
CA LYS A 500 -1.25 8.21 0.71
C LYS A 500 -0.75 7.47 -0.51
N ALA A 501 -1.55 7.32 -1.55
CA ALA A 501 -1.07 6.96 -2.88
C ALA A 501 -2.04 7.43 -3.96
N ILE A 502 -1.50 7.64 -5.16
CA ILE A 502 -2.24 7.85 -6.38
C ILE A 502 -1.51 7.15 -7.53
N ARG A 503 -2.26 6.44 -8.38
CA ARG A 503 -1.75 5.86 -9.62
C ARG A 503 -2.48 6.50 -10.80
N MET A 504 -1.70 6.96 -11.79
CA MET A 504 -2.21 7.51 -13.05
C MET A 504 -1.45 6.84 -14.20
N GLY A 505 -2.13 5.98 -14.94
CA GLY A 505 -1.48 5.13 -15.95
C GLY A 505 -0.35 4.29 -15.34
N ASP A 506 0.87 4.47 -15.86
CA ASP A 506 2.06 3.74 -15.43
C ASP A 506 2.76 4.35 -14.21
N TRP A 507 2.35 5.51 -13.75
CA TRP A 507 2.99 6.21 -12.64
C TRP A 507 2.20 6.06 -11.35
N LYS A 508 2.91 5.73 -10.25
CA LYS A 508 2.37 5.70 -8.89
C LYS A 508 3.22 6.56 -7.96
N ALA A 509 2.57 7.52 -7.30
CA ALA A 509 3.16 8.22 -6.17
C ALA A 509 2.58 7.63 -4.88
N VAL A 510 3.46 7.33 -3.90
CA VAL A 510 3.07 6.77 -2.60
C VAL A 510 3.82 7.47 -1.47
N ALA A 511 3.13 7.76 -0.36
CA ALA A 511 3.75 8.37 0.81
C ALA A 511 3.27 7.65 2.07
N PRO A 512 4.16 6.95 2.79
CA PRO A 512 3.86 6.46 4.12
C PRO A 512 3.53 7.63 5.06
N LYS A 513 2.75 7.35 6.10
CA LYS A 513 2.37 8.36 7.08
C LYS A 513 3.58 9.09 7.66
N GLY A 514 3.64 10.40 7.46
CA GLY A 514 4.71 11.27 7.97
C GLY A 514 6.07 11.10 7.26
N GLU A 515 6.09 10.42 6.12
CA GLU A 515 7.25 10.28 5.25
C GLU A 515 7.07 11.07 3.95
N SER A 516 8.16 11.28 3.22
CA SER A 516 8.15 11.93 1.91
C SER A 516 7.43 11.08 0.87
N TRP A 517 7.00 11.71 -0.23
CA TRP A 517 6.51 11.01 -1.39
C TRP A 517 7.62 10.23 -2.09
N GLU A 518 7.34 8.99 -2.44
CA GLU A 518 8.09 8.12 -3.34
C GLU A 518 7.39 8.08 -4.70
N LEU A 519 8.11 7.88 -5.80
CA LEU A 519 7.57 7.81 -7.16
C LEU A 519 8.06 6.56 -7.88
N TYR A 520 7.14 5.83 -8.51
CA TYR A 520 7.43 4.59 -9.23
C TYR A 520 6.80 4.57 -10.62
N ASN A 521 7.51 4.01 -11.61
CA ASN A 521 6.92 3.59 -12.87
C ASN A 521 6.48 2.13 -12.73
N VAL A 522 5.21 1.90 -12.37
CA VAL A 522 4.69 0.56 -12.06
C VAL A 522 4.49 -0.34 -13.28
N ALA A 523 4.71 0.15 -14.50
CA ALA A 523 4.80 -0.68 -15.69
C ALA A 523 6.16 -1.42 -15.79
N GLU A 524 7.22 -0.84 -15.19
CA GLU A 524 8.59 -1.37 -15.23
C GLU A 524 9.09 -1.83 -13.85
N ASP A 525 8.58 -1.25 -12.77
CA ASP A 525 8.98 -1.44 -11.36
C ASP A 525 7.74 -1.49 -10.45
N ARG A 526 6.87 -2.46 -10.67
CA ARG A 526 5.69 -2.62 -9.81
C ARG A 526 6.04 -3.15 -8.42
N ASP A 527 7.21 -3.72 -8.23
CA ASP A 527 7.72 -4.12 -6.92
C ASP A 527 8.23 -2.94 -6.06
N GLU A 528 8.13 -1.70 -6.58
CA GLU A 528 8.46 -0.44 -5.89
C GLU A 528 9.88 -0.44 -5.31
N SER A 529 10.85 -0.94 -6.09
CA SER A 529 12.25 -1.09 -5.66
C SER A 529 13.08 0.16 -5.87
N THR A 530 12.76 0.96 -6.90
CA THR A 530 13.53 2.14 -7.32
C THR A 530 12.71 3.42 -7.23
N ASP A 531 12.91 4.21 -6.18
CA ASP A 531 12.25 5.52 -6.04
C ASP A 531 12.79 6.53 -7.06
N LEU A 532 11.92 6.96 -7.96
CA LEU A 532 12.20 7.92 -9.04
C LEU A 532 11.86 9.38 -8.66
N ALA A 533 11.48 9.65 -7.41
CA ALA A 533 11.01 10.97 -6.97
C ALA A 533 12.04 12.09 -7.21
N ILE A 534 13.33 11.78 -7.08
CA ILE A 534 14.41 12.75 -7.31
C ILE A 534 14.65 12.99 -8.82
N VAL A 535 14.54 11.91 -9.62
CA VAL A 535 14.87 11.98 -11.05
C VAL A 535 13.71 12.49 -11.92
N ASN A 536 12.47 12.41 -11.40
CA ASN A 536 11.25 12.87 -12.07
C ASN A 536 10.40 13.78 -11.15
N PRO A 537 10.94 14.89 -10.66
CA PRO A 537 10.25 15.75 -9.69
C PRO A 537 8.97 16.39 -10.23
N GLU A 538 8.91 16.74 -11.51
CA GLU A 538 7.72 17.30 -12.15
C GLU A 538 6.58 16.29 -12.19
N GLN A 539 6.88 15.02 -12.48
CA GLN A 539 5.90 13.93 -12.45
C GLN A 539 5.39 13.68 -11.03
N LEU A 540 6.29 13.70 -10.03
CA LEU A 540 5.90 13.58 -8.63
C LEU A 540 4.99 14.73 -8.19
N GLU A 541 5.35 15.97 -8.49
CA GLU A 541 4.56 17.16 -8.14
C GLU A 541 3.17 17.09 -8.78
N TYR A 542 3.10 16.66 -10.05
CA TYR A 542 1.83 16.47 -10.75
C TYR A 542 0.94 15.44 -10.03
N LEU A 543 1.45 14.25 -9.71
CA LEU A 543 0.67 13.21 -9.02
C LEU A 543 0.28 13.65 -7.60
N ALA A 544 1.20 14.23 -6.84
CA ALA A 544 0.94 14.71 -5.49
C ALA A 544 -0.15 15.81 -5.49
N SER A 545 -0.11 16.75 -6.43
CA SER A 545 -1.14 17.79 -6.58
C SER A 545 -2.50 17.19 -6.95
N ARG A 546 -2.56 16.18 -7.81
CA ARG A 546 -3.79 15.45 -8.15
C ARG A 546 -4.34 14.69 -6.94
N TRP A 547 -3.47 14.09 -6.11
CA TRP A 547 -3.87 13.45 -4.86
C TRP A 547 -4.51 14.46 -3.90
N GLU A 548 -3.91 15.65 -3.73
CA GLU A 548 -4.43 16.71 -2.86
C GLU A 548 -5.77 17.27 -3.40
N GLN A 549 -5.92 17.38 -4.72
CA GLN A 549 -7.19 17.79 -5.31
C GLN A 549 -8.28 16.75 -5.02
N GLN A 550 -7.97 15.45 -5.22
CA GLN A 550 -8.92 14.37 -4.93
C GLN A 550 -9.32 14.33 -3.45
N LEU A 551 -8.39 14.64 -2.53
CA LEU A 551 -8.74 14.76 -1.11
C LEU A 551 -9.75 15.89 -0.86
N LYS A 552 -9.58 17.06 -1.50
CA LYS A 552 -10.52 18.18 -1.40
C LYS A 552 -11.91 17.79 -1.93
N ASP A 553 -11.96 17.19 -3.12
CA ASP A 553 -13.20 16.74 -3.75
C ASP A 553 -13.91 15.68 -2.89
N THR A 554 -13.13 14.77 -2.29
CA THR A 554 -13.62 13.76 -1.36
C THR A 554 -14.20 14.38 -0.09
N ILE A 555 -13.54 15.38 0.51
CA ILE A 555 -14.05 16.09 1.68
C ILE A 555 -15.35 16.84 1.34
N GLU A 556 -15.40 17.54 0.20
CA GLU A 556 -16.61 18.23 -0.27
C GLU A 556 -17.78 17.25 -0.41
N LEU A 557 -17.56 16.11 -1.07
CA LEU A 557 -18.57 15.07 -1.25
C LEU A 557 -19.03 14.48 0.09
N ALA A 558 -18.09 14.14 0.96
CA ALA A 558 -18.35 13.54 2.27
C ALA A 558 -19.10 14.49 3.23
N THR A 559 -19.03 15.79 2.98
CA THR A 559 -19.63 16.81 3.87
C THR A 559 -20.93 17.41 3.35
N ARG A 560 -21.30 17.15 2.10
CA ARG A 560 -22.43 17.83 1.41
C ARG A 560 -23.79 17.71 2.11
N ASP A 561 -24.01 16.68 2.91
CA ASP A 561 -25.26 16.40 3.65
C ASP A 561 -25.13 16.62 5.17
N LEU A 562 -23.99 17.15 5.64
CA LEU A 562 -23.73 17.38 7.06
C LEU A 562 -24.13 18.79 7.47
N SER A 563 -24.66 18.93 8.69
CA SER A 563 -24.95 20.24 9.27
C SER A 563 -23.67 20.97 9.70
N GLU A 564 -23.72 22.32 9.73
CA GLU A 564 -22.62 23.15 10.22
C GLU A 564 -22.19 22.77 11.66
N GLU A 565 -23.16 22.39 12.51
CA GLU A 565 -22.87 21.94 13.89
C GLU A 565 -22.04 20.64 13.90
N ALA A 566 -22.33 19.69 12.98
CA ALA A 566 -21.59 18.43 12.87
C ALA A 566 -20.16 18.69 12.40
N LEU A 567 -19.97 19.60 11.45
CA LEU A 567 -18.65 19.99 10.95
C LEU A 567 -17.84 20.74 12.02
N GLU A 568 -18.46 21.66 12.77
CA GLU A 568 -17.81 22.38 13.86
C GLU A 568 -17.30 21.42 14.96
N LYS A 569 -18.11 20.41 15.32
CA LYS A 569 -17.70 19.37 16.27
C LYS A 569 -16.55 18.49 15.79
N ALA A 570 -16.32 18.42 14.49
CA ALA A 570 -15.24 17.64 13.89
C ALA A 570 -13.95 18.45 13.66
N LYS A 571 -14.01 19.79 13.74
CA LYS A 571 -12.82 20.65 13.57
C LYS A 571 -11.73 20.29 14.58
N GLY A 572 -10.50 20.15 14.08
CA GLY A 572 -9.33 19.78 14.87
C GLY A 572 -9.29 18.29 15.28
N LYS A 573 -10.31 17.51 14.90
CA LYS A 573 -10.28 16.06 15.03
C LYS A 573 -9.78 15.47 13.71
N THR A 574 -8.49 15.23 13.59
CA THR A 574 -8.03 14.10 12.78
C THR A 574 -8.70 12.89 13.39
N GLY A 575 -9.48 12.12 12.62
CA GLY A 575 -10.28 11.01 13.14
C GLY A 575 -9.55 10.31 14.27
N ARG A 576 -10.25 10.00 15.39
CA ARG A 576 -9.59 9.60 16.64
C ARG A 576 -8.39 8.75 16.33
N PRO A 577 -7.16 9.15 16.76
CA PRO A 577 -6.09 8.21 16.82
C PRO A 577 -6.63 7.05 17.66
N SER A 578 -6.70 5.87 17.10
CA SER A 578 -6.87 4.69 17.94
C SER A 578 -5.70 4.71 18.92
N LYS A 579 -5.82 4.08 20.09
CA LYS A 579 -4.64 3.83 20.96
C LYS A 579 -3.48 3.20 20.16
N MET A 580 -3.81 2.54 19.05
CA MET A 580 -2.90 1.99 18.04
C MET A 580 -2.11 3.07 17.30
N LEU A 581 -2.72 4.21 16.92
CA LEU A 581 -2.03 5.33 16.25
C LEU A 581 -1.12 6.10 17.20
N GLU A 582 -1.53 6.27 18.46
CA GLU A 582 -0.68 6.88 19.49
C GLU A 582 0.56 6.01 19.76
N ALA A 583 0.40 4.68 19.81
CA ALA A 583 1.51 3.75 19.92
C ALA A 583 2.42 3.76 18.66
N GLN A 584 1.85 3.92 17.46
CA GLN A 584 2.62 4.06 16.22
C GLN A 584 3.45 5.35 16.19
N ASP A 585 2.87 6.48 16.61
CA ASP A 585 3.59 7.75 16.67
C ASP A 585 4.70 7.72 17.74
N ALA A 586 4.49 7.02 18.85
CA ALA A 586 5.53 6.77 19.86
C ALA A 586 6.65 5.81 19.35
N ALA A 587 6.31 4.83 18.52
CA ALA A 587 7.29 3.91 17.93
C ALA A 587 8.12 4.56 16.80
N LYS A 588 7.52 5.48 16.02
CA LYS A 588 8.22 6.26 14.97
C LYS A 588 9.25 7.22 15.56
N SER A 589 9.08 7.68 16.80
CA SER A 589 10.09 8.49 17.49
C SER A 589 11.38 7.74 17.84
N LYS A 590 11.42 6.41 17.66
CA LYS A 590 12.62 5.57 17.93
C LYS A 590 13.62 5.50 16.75
N GLY A 591 13.31 6.06 15.57
CA GLY A 591 14.24 6.12 14.43
C GLY A 591 14.97 7.44 14.38
N GLN A 592 14.32 8.47 13.86
CA GLN A 592 14.86 9.83 13.80
C GLN A 592 14.75 10.53 15.16
N VAL A 593 15.86 11.04 15.67
CA VAL A 593 15.89 11.76 16.96
C VAL A 593 16.02 13.26 16.69
N LEU A 594 14.98 14.03 17.01
CA LEU A 594 14.95 15.48 16.87
C LEU A 594 14.82 16.13 18.26
N ILE A 595 15.90 16.74 18.73
CA ILE A 595 15.94 17.46 20.03
C ILE A 595 15.36 18.87 19.82
N ASN A 596 14.30 19.24 20.52
CA ASN A 596 13.56 20.49 20.31
C ASN A 596 13.24 20.73 18.83
N GLY A 597 12.91 19.64 18.10
CA GLY A 597 12.80 19.63 16.65
C GLY A 597 11.38 19.91 16.13
N GLU A 598 11.33 20.65 15.03
CA GLU A 598 10.15 20.89 14.21
C GLU A 598 10.33 20.19 12.87
N SER A 599 9.33 19.48 12.42
CA SER A 599 9.29 18.90 11.08
C SER A 599 8.30 19.68 10.18
N PHE A 600 8.69 19.91 8.94
CA PHE A 600 7.90 20.63 7.94
C PHE A 600 8.17 20.05 6.55
N PHE A 601 7.45 20.51 5.53
CA PHE A 601 7.61 20.03 4.16
C PHE A 601 8.08 21.14 3.23
N LEU A 602 9.06 20.82 2.37
CA LEU A 602 9.57 21.69 1.31
C LEU A 602 9.53 20.92 -0.01
N LYS A 603 8.85 21.46 -1.02
CA LYS A 603 8.69 20.79 -2.33
C LYS A 603 8.26 19.30 -2.18
N GLY A 604 7.36 19.02 -1.23
CA GLY A 604 6.86 17.66 -0.98
C GLY A 604 7.80 16.73 -0.21
N ARG A 605 8.98 17.21 0.22
CA ARG A 605 9.97 16.45 1.01
C ARG A 605 9.94 16.89 2.47
N LYS A 606 10.09 15.90 3.37
CA LYS A 606 10.16 16.16 4.81
C LYS A 606 11.49 16.81 5.18
N ALA A 607 11.42 17.95 5.81
CA ALA A 607 12.54 18.63 6.41
C ALA A 607 12.37 18.74 7.92
N PHE A 608 13.46 18.97 8.63
CA PHE A 608 13.43 19.26 10.05
C PHE A 608 14.36 20.42 10.39
N VAL A 609 14.08 21.08 11.52
CA VAL A 609 15.01 21.96 12.22
C VAL A 609 14.96 21.68 13.70
N MET A 610 16.12 21.43 14.34
CA MET A 610 16.32 21.42 15.77
C MET A 610 16.77 22.82 16.21
N LYS A 611 16.05 23.43 17.15
CA LYS A 611 16.21 24.83 17.53
C LYS A 611 16.86 24.94 18.91
N SER A 612 17.85 25.83 19.05
CA SER A 612 18.33 26.24 20.38
C SER A 612 17.26 27.06 21.11
N GLU A 613 17.11 26.87 22.41
CA GLU A 613 16.31 27.76 23.28
C GLU A 613 16.93 29.17 23.39
N PHE A 614 18.24 29.26 23.22
CA PHE A 614 19.02 30.50 23.31
C PHE A 614 19.87 30.61 22.04
N PRO A 615 19.32 31.05 20.89
CA PRO A 615 20.08 31.15 19.66
C PRO A 615 21.22 32.14 19.81
N ALA A 616 22.40 31.79 19.29
CA ALA A 616 23.54 32.72 19.24
C ALA A 616 23.25 33.87 18.25
N GLU A 617 24.00 34.97 18.35
CA GLU A 617 23.87 36.10 17.43
C GLU A 617 24.07 35.67 15.98
N GLY A 618 23.31 36.25 15.06
CA GLY A 618 23.28 35.84 13.65
C GLY A 618 22.63 34.49 13.39
N LYS A 619 22.08 33.80 14.40
CA LYS A 619 21.40 32.48 14.30
C LYS A 619 22.17 31.46 13.47
N PRO A 620 23.37 31.05 13.88
CA PRO A 620 24.16 30.04 13.20
C PRO A 620 23.42 28.70 13.13
N TRP A 621 23.69 27.91 12.07
CA TRP A 621 23.12 26.59 11.91
C TRP A 621 24.04 25.61 11.18
N ILE A 622 23.74 24.34 11.32
CA ILE A 622 24.41 23.21 10.65
C ILE A 622 23.46 22.55 9.71
N PHE A 623 23.85 22.39 8.43
CA PHE A 623 23.18 21.58 7.45
C PHE A 623 23.67 20.12 7.61
N TYR A 624 22.77 19.22 7.98
CA TYR A 624 23.06 17.81 8.24
C TYR A 624 22.70 16.89 7.07
N GLY A 625 23.62 16.01 6.70
CA GLY A 625 23.40 14.89 5.76
C GLY A 625 23.95 13.55 6.31
N PRO A 626 23.29 12.39 6.11
CA PRO A 626 22.04 12.21 5.35
C PRO A 626 20.81 12.42 6.22
N THR A 627 19.79 13.07 5.70
CA THR A 627 18.48 13.09 6.33
C THR A 627 17.61 12.02 5.66
N LEU A 628 17.24 11.02 6.41
CA LEU A 628 16.44 9.86 6.00
C LEU A 628 15.46 9.54 7.14
N PRO A 629 14.45 8.67 6.95
CA PRO A 629 13.49 8.34 8.02
C PRO A 629 14.11 7.86 9.34
N LYS A 630 15.36 7.37 9.31
CA LYS A 630 16.10 6.90 10.50
C LYS A 630 17.23 7.84 10.95
N TYR A 631 17.51 8.91 10.22
CA TYR A 631 18.60 9.84 10.47
C TYR A 631 18.10 11.29 10.56
N PRO A 632 18.63 12.07 11.52
CA PRO A 632 19.64 11.72 12.53
C PRO A 632 19.14 10.68 13.55
N ASP A 633 20.02 9.84 14.09
CA ASP A 633 19.67 8.80 15.07
C ASP A 633 20.20 9.09 16.48
N LYS A 634 19.94 8.18 17.43
CA LYS A 634 20.36 8.36 18.84
C LYS A 634 21.86 8.48 19.05
N ASN A 635 22.70 7.98 18.13
CA ASN A 635 24.15 8.02 18.34
C ASN A 635 24.69 9.45 18.23
N GLU A 636 24.01 10.30 17.43
CA GLU A 636 24.38 11.70 17.25
C GLU A 636 23.80 12.64 18.32
N SER A 637 22.93 12.14 19.21
CA SER A 637 22.18 12.98 20.17
C SER A 637 23.10 13.85 21.03
N TRP A 638 24.20 13.27 21.55
CA TRP A 638 25.16 14.04 22.37
C TRP A 638 25.74 15.25 21.61
N MET A 639 26.11 15.05 20.34
CA MET A 639 26.67 16.11 19.48
C MET A 639 25.65 17.22 19.25
N TYR A 640 24.41 16.87 18.96
CA TYR A 640 23.33 17.85 18.76
C TYR A 640 23.01 18.62 20.02
N GLU A 641 23.05 17.99 21.20
CA GLU A 641 22.90 18.69 22.46
C GLU A 641 23.99 19.76 22.64
N GLN A 642 25.25 19.49 22.24
CA GLN A 642 26.32 20.47 22.31
C GLN A 642 26.07 21.64 21.36
N PHE A 643 25.65 21.37 20.11
CA PHE A 643 25.31 22.43 19.16
C PHE A 643 24.16 23.31 19.67
N LEU A 644 23.08 22.72 20.15
CA LEU A 644 21.93 23.46 20.66
C LEU A 644 22.30 24.28 21.92
N LYS A 645 23.13 23.73 22.83
CA LYS A 645 23.67 24.48 23.99
C LYS A 645 24.55 25.65 23.57
N ALA A 646 25.30 25.55 22.46
CA ALA A 646 26.11 26.61 21.90
C ALA A 646 25.32 27.69 21.12
N GLY A 647 23.99 27.52 21.04
CA GLY A 647 23.12 28.47 20.33
C GLY A 647 22.94 28.17 18.84
N ILE A 648 23.34 26.99 18.36
CA ILE A 648 23.35 26.61 16.94
C ILE A 648 22.20 25.67 16.62
N ALA A 649 21.47 25.97 15.56
CA ALA A 649 20.42 25.07 15.05
C ALA A 649 21.01 23.98 14.16
N VAL A 650 20.27 22.86 14.01
CA VAL A 650 20.59 21.77 13.05
C VAL A 650 19.40 21.54 12.16
N ALA A 651 19.60 21.52 10.85
CA ALA A 651 18.53 21.32 9.88
C ALA A 651 18.93 20.30 8.80
N GLY A 652 17.95 19.60 8.26
CA GLY A 652 18.14 18.67 7.17
C GLY A 652 16.86 18.42 6.40
N ILE A 653 16.99 17.88 5.20
CA ILE A 653 15.86 17.54 4.32
C ILE A 653 16.02 16.11 3.77
N ASP A 654 14.96 15.31 3.85
CA ASP A 654 14.92 13.95 3.31
C ASP A 654 14.68 14.00 1.80
N VAL A 655 15.69 13.66 1.04
CA VAL A 655 15.65 13.58 -0.43
C VAL A 655 15.71 12.12 -0.92
N GLY A 656 15.55 11.15 0.00
CA GLY A 656 15.81 9.75 -0.28
C GLY A 656 17.32 9.47 -0.44
N GLU A 657 17.70 8.43 -1.14
CA GLU A 657 19.11 8.13 -1.42
C GLU A 657 19.63 9.01 -2.56
N ALA A 658 20.32 10.09 -2.22
CA ALA A 658 20.79 11.07 -3.20
C ALA A 658 22.18 10.78 -3.77
N TYR A 659 23.07 10.12 -3.00
CA TYR A 659 24.46 9.79 -3.35
C TYR A 659 25.27 10.92 -4.04
N GLY A 660 24.95 12.18 -3.71
CA GLY A 660 25.62 13.36 -4.30
C GLY A 660 25.08 13.80 -5.66
N SER A 661 23.96 13.22 -6.13
CA SER A 661 23.36 13.59 -7.41
C SER A 661 22.92 15.06 -7.44
N PRO A 662 23.24 15.81 -8.52
CA PRO A 662 22.76 17.19 -8.71
C PRO A 662 21.23 17.30 -8.74
N LYS A 663 20.50 16.22 -8.98
CA LYS A 663 19.02 16.18 -8.95
C LYS A 663 18.45 16.45 -7.54
N ALA A 664 19.26 16.25 -6.49
CA ALA A 664 18.87 16.59 -5.13
C ALA A 664 19.04 18.08 -4.78
N PHE A 665 19.85 18.84 -5.53
CA PHE A 665 20.18 20.23 -5.23
C PHE A 665 18.97 21.16 -5.11
N PRO A 666 17.91 21.08 -5.94
CA PRO A 666 16.73 21.92 -5.78
C PRO A 666 16.04 21.78 -4.39
N TYR A 667 16.20 20.65 -3.73
CA TYR A 667 15.66 20.41 -2.38
C TYR A 667 16.63 20.94 -1.30
N PHE A 668 17.94 20.79 -1.50
CA PHE A 668 18.95 21.37 -0.61
C PHE A 668 18.88 22.90 -0.64
N ASP A 669 18.72 23.47 -1.85
CA ASP A 669 18.52 24.92 -2.01
C ASP A 669 17.23 25.38 -1.34
N ALA A 670 16.14 24.63 -1.47
CA ALA A 670 14.88 24.95 -0.78
C ALA A 670 15.02 24.92 0.74
N LEU A 671 15.80 23.99 1.31
CA LEU A 671 16.10 23.99 2.74
C LEU A 671 16.93 25.22 3.13
N TYR A 672 17.96 25.52 2.36
CA TYR A 672 18.80 26.69 2.57
C TYR A 672 17.98 27.99 2.53
N GLU A 673 17.18 28.19 1.48
CA GLU A 673 16.30 29.36 1.33
C GLU A 673 15.29 29.49 2.48
N GLU A 674 14.72 28.39 2.92
CA GLU A 674 13.80 28.35 4.05
C GLU A 674 14.50 28.76 5.34
N MET A 675 15.69 28.24 5.61
CA MET A 675 16.46 28.61 6.80
C MET A 675 16.84 30.11 6.78
N VAL A 676 17.31 30.62 5.66
CA VAL A 676 17.59 32.05 5.47
C VAL A 676 16.34 32.91 5.66
N SER A 677 15.20 32.49 5.10
CA SER A 677 13.92 33.19 5.27
C SER A 677 13.45 33.26 6.72
N ARG A 678 13.81 32.25 7.53
CA ARG A 678 13.57 32.24 9.00
C ARG A 678 14.57 33.08 9.77
N GLY A 679 15.51 33.74 9.06
CA GLY A 679 16.53 34.64 9.62
C GLY A 679 17.73 33.90 10.20
N TYR A 680 18.01 32.64 9.76
CA TYR A 680 19.27 31.97 10.05
C TYR A 680 20.38 32.48 9.11
N SER A 681 21.65 32.22 9.49
CA SER A 681 22.83 32.64 8.74
C SER A 681 22.80 32.14 7.27
N GLU A 682 23.32 32.97 6.35
CA GLU A 682 23.50 32.63 4.94
C GLU A 682 24.68 31.68 4.70
N THR A 683 25.56 31.46 5.69
CA THR A 683 26.70 30.54 5.57
C THR A 683 26.69 29.50 6.69
N PRO A 684 25.93 28.37 6.52
CA PRO A 684 25.95 27.26 7.47
C PRO A 684 27.29 26.50 7.48
N ALA A 685 27.58 25.84 8.60
CA ALA A 685 28.50 24.71 8.61
C ALA A 685 27.76 23.45 8.11
N LEU A 686 28.49 22.50 7.53
CA LEU A 686 27.93 21.25 7.02
C LEU A 686 28.43 20.06 7.83
N LEU A 687 27.57 19.07 8.12
CA LEU A 687 27.94 17.83 8.78
C LEU A 687 27.50 16.62 7.95
N GLY A 688 28.46 15.85 7.45
CA GLY A 688 28.24 14.65 6.65
C GLY A 688 28.61 13.37 7.41
N ARG A 689 27.62 12.47 7.66
CA ARG A 689 27.88 11.14 8.22
C ARG A 689 27.80 10.09 7.13
N SER A 690 28.85 9.25 6.97
CA SER A 690 28.86 8.15 6.00
C SER A 690 28.46 8.65 4.60
N ARG A 691 27.41 8.10 3.98
CA ARG A 691 26.87 8.53 2.68
C ARG A 691 26.45 10.02 2.62
N GLY A 692 26.16 10.62 3.79
CA GLY A 692 25.90 12.06 3.88
C GLY A 692 27.09 12.94 3.51
N GLY A 693 28.30 12.39 3.52
CA GLY A 693 29.49 13.04 2.96
C GLY A 693 29.32 13.41 1.48
N LEU A 694 28.74 12.50 0.66
CA LEU A 694 28.40 12.79 -0.74
C LEU A 694 27.38 13.93 -0.86
N TRP A 695 26.39 14.01 0.04
CA TRP A 695 25.35 15.03 0.00
C TRP A 695 25.92 16.41 0.26
N VAL A 696 26.63 16.55 1.39
CA VAL A 696 27.16 17.86 1.79
C VAL A 696 28.32 18.31 0.90
N SER A 697 29.20 17.40 0.46
CA SER A 697 30.34 17.78 -0.41
C SER A 697 29.89 18.15 -1.82
N SER A 698 28.92 17.44 -2.41
CA SER A 698 28.43 17.78 -3.76
C SER A 698 27.74 19.13 -3.77
N TRP A 699 26.93 19.46 -2.74
CA TRP A 699 26.30 20.77 -2.61
C TRP A 699 27.31 21.88 -2.31
N ALA A 700 28.32 21.60 -1.46
CA ALA A 700 29.38 22.56 -1.15
C ALA A 700 30.26 22.88 -2.37
N ILE A 701 30.51 21.91 -3.25
CA ILE A 701 31.24 22.12 -4.50
C ILE A 701 30.48 23.06 -5.44
N GLU A 702 29.17 22.97 -5.47
CA GLU A 702 28.31 23.84 -6.30
C GLU A 702 28.17 25.25 -5.69
N HIS A 703 28.22 25.36 -4.36
CA HIS A 703 27.97 26.61 -3.60
C HIS A 703 29.07 26.89 -2.56
N PRO A 704 30.34 26.94 -2.93
CA PRO A 704 31.42 27.14 -1.95
C PRO A 704 31.31 28.45 -1.17
N GLU A 705 30.67 29.48 -1.76
CA GLU A 705 30.44 30.79 -1.10
C GLU A 705 29.41 30.71 0.03
N ARG A 706 28.59 29.67 0.12
CA ARG A 706 27.57 29.47 1.14
C ARG A 706 28.00 28.55 2.28
N VAL A 707 29.26 28.14 2.32
CA VAL A 707 29.75 27.14 3.28
C VAL A 707 30.77 27.73 4.24
N ALA A 708 30.52 27.62 5.55
CA ALA A 708 31.45 28.07 6.59
C ALA A 708 32.52 27.02 6.92
N GLY A 709 32.24 25.74 6.71
CA GLY A 709 33.15 24.61 6.91
C GLY A 709 32.40 23.27 6.83
N ILE A 710 33.15 22.17 6.66
CA ILE A 710 32.60 20.81 6.51
C ILE A 710 33.16 19.92 7.63
N GLY A 711 32.24 19.32 8.41
CA GLY A 711 32.54 18.24 9.36
C GLY A 711 32.15 16.87 8.78
N GLY A 712 32.92 15.83 9.08
CA GLY A 712 32.65 14.48 8.58
C GLY A 712 32.86 13.37 9.61
N ILE A 713 31.89 12.45 9.72
CA ILE A 713 32.01 11.20 10.45
C ILE A 713 32.09 10.06 9.39
N TYR A 714 33.26 9.46 9.23
CA TYR A 714 33.62 8.49 8.17
C TYR A 714 32.90 8.77 6.84
N PRO A 715 33.07 10.01 6.29
CA PRO A 715 32.26 10.48 5.16
C PRO A 715 32.67 9.81 3.84
N VAL A 716 31.66 9.56 2.99
CA VAL A 716 31.89 9.14 1.59
C VAL A 716 32.09 10.38 0.74
N PHE A 717 33.14 10.41 -0.06
CA PHE A 717 33.39 11.43 -1.09
C PHE A 717 33.46 10.86 -2.49
N ASP A 718 33.63 9.54 -2.60
CA ASP A 718 33.72 8.80 -3.86
C ASP A 718 32.60 7.79 -4.00
N PHE A 719 31.66 8.07 -4.90
CA PHE A 719 30.53 7.16 -5.15
C PHE A 719 30.94 5.82 -5.79
N THR A 720 32.17 5.72 -6.33
CA THR A 720 32.65 4.45 -6.89
C THR A 720 33.03 3.44 -5.80
N THR A 721 33.38 3.93 -4.61
CA THR A 721 33.68 3.10 -3.44
C THR A 721 32.41 2.73 -2.67
N TYR A 722 31.52 3.69 -2.49
CA TYR A 722 30.20 3.53 -1.90
C TYR A 722 29.23 4.58 -2.49
N PRO A 723 28.03 4.22 -2.94
CA PRO A 723 27.41 2.87 -2.93
C PRO A 723 27.85 1.96 -4.09
N LYS A 724 28.86 2.31 -4.82
CA LYS A 724 29.33 1.80 -6.12
C LYS A 724 28.49 2.34 -7.28
N THR A 725 29.10 2.44 -8.44
CA THR A 725 28.49 3.01 -9.66
C THR A 725 27.15 2.38 -10.03
N LYS A 726 27.05 1.05 -9.93
CA LYS A 726 25.80 0.33 -10.19
C LYS A 726 24.60 0.84 -9.35
N ASN A 727 24.83 1.16 -8.07
CA ASN A 727 23.77 1.61 -7.18
C ASN A 727 23.56 3.14 -7.24
N ALA A 728 24.59 3.90 -7.62
CA ALA A 728 24.49 5.34 -7.80
C ALA A 728 23.81 5.73 -9.12
N ALA A 729 24.07 5.01 -10.20
CA ALA A 729 23.65 5.36 -11.56
C ALA A 729 22.13 5.63 -11.68
N PRO A 730 21.23 4.80 -11.14
CA PRO A 730 19.78 5.10 -11.19
C PRO A 730 19.42 6.45 -10.56
N VAL A 731 20.07 6.81 -9.44
CA VAL A 731 19.82 8.08 -8.72
C VAL A 731 20.27 9.29 -9.54
N TYR A 732 21.29 9.11 -10.38
CA TYR A 732 21.72 10.13 -11.35
C TYR A 732 20.84 10.14 -12.61
N GLY A 733 19.99 9.11 -12.81
CA GLY A 733 19.20 8.93 -14.03
C GLY A 733 20.06 8.54 -15.23
N LEU A 734 21.12 7.76 -14.98
CA LEU A 734 22.11 7.31 -15.97
C LEU A 734 22.25 5.79 -15.87
N SER A 735 22.73 5.16 -16.96
CA SER A 735 23.28 3.82 -16.88
C SER A 735 24.61 3.81 -16.13
N GLU A 736 25.08 2.65 -15.67
CA GLU A 736 26.38 2.52 -15.00
C GLU A 736 27.52 2.98 -15.90
N GLU A 737 27.48 2.63 -17.20
CA GLU A 737 28.46 3.05 -18.18
C GLU A 737 28.48 4.58 -18.41
N GLU A 738 27.30 5.19 -18.47
CA GLU A 738 27.17 6.66 -18.62
C GLU A 738 27.65 7.40 -17.36
N LEU A 739 27.38 6.87 -16.16
CA LEU A 739 27.87 7.48 -14.92
C LEU A 739 29.39 7.40 -14.84
N LEU A 740 29.98 6.25 -15.18
CA LEU A 740 31.46 6.08 -15.26
C LEU A 740 32.08 7.01 -16.29
N ALA A 741 31.45 7.18 -17.45
CA ALA A 741 31.95 8.08 -18.50
C ALA A 741 31.92 9.56 -18.07
N LYS A 742 31.10 9.90 -17.05
CA LYS A 742 30.95 11.25 -16.47
C LYS A 742 31.52 11.35 -15.05
N GLU A 743 32.38 10.41 -14.65
CA GLU A 743 32.92 10.38 -13.28
C GLU A 743 33.61 11.69 -12.91
N ASP A 744 34.45 12.24 -13.82
CA ASP A 744 35.15 13.50 -13.57
C ASP A 744 34.23 14.73 -13.38
N GLU A 745 33.02 14.67 -13.93
CA GLU A 745 32.03 15.73 -13.82
C GLU A 745 31.11 15.57 -12.59
N LEU A 746 30.83 14.33 -12.20
CA LEU A 746 29.75 14.02 -11.26
C LEU A 746 30.24 13.49 -9.92
N ASN A 747 31.43 12.89 -9.86
CA ASN A 747 31.96 12.34 -8.60
C ASN A 747 32.54 13.46 -7.72
N PRO A 748 32.01 13.71 -6.50
CA PRO A 748 32.47 14.80 -5.65
C PRO A 748 33.98 14.81 -5.43
N ILE A 749 34.61 13.66 -5.22
CA ILE A 749 36.07 13.59 -4.99
C ILE A 749 36.88 14.11 -6.19
N LYS A 750 36.38 13.95 -7.43
CA LYS A 750 37.07 14.44 -8.65
C LYS A 750 36.97 15.96 -8.79
N LYS A 751 36.00 16.59 -8.14
CA LYS A 751 35.75 18.03 -8.16
C LYS A 751 36.16 18.75 -6.86
N ALA A 752 36.70 18.02 -5.90
CA ALA A 752 36.95 18.55 -4.56
C ALA A 752 38.07 19.60 -4.51
N ASP A 753 38.83 19.80 -5.60
CA ASP A 753 39.76 20.92 -5.74
C ASP A 753 39.05 22.28 -5.65
N VAL A 754 37.75 22.36 -5.97
CA VAL A 754 36.93 23.56 -5.77
C VAL A 754 36.87 23.95 -4.30
N LEU A 755 36.71 22.98 -3.39
CA LEU A 755 36.66 23.23 -1.94
C LEU A 755 38.04 23.66 -1.42
N ALA A 756 39.10 23.01 -1.87
CA ALA A 756 40.48 23.38 -1.50
C ALA A 756 40.87 24.78 -2.00
N LYS A 757 40.57 25.15 -3.24
CA LYS A 757 40.79 26.47 -3.82
C LYS A 757 40.01 27.60 -3.16
N ALA A 758 38.81 27.26 -2.66
CA ALA A 758 37.99 28.19 -1.86
C ALA A 758 38.39 28.23 -0.37
N GLU A 759 39.46 27.51 -0.01
CA GLU A 759 39.94 27.37 1.37
C GLU A 759 38.83 27.01 2.39
N ILE A 760 37.87 26.18 1.98
CA ILE A 760 36.78 25.74 2.88
C ILE A 760 37.38 24.86 3.99
N PRO A 761 37.23 25.24 5.27
CA PRO A 761 37.77 24.46 6.38
C PRO A 761 37.08 23.08 6.48
N VAL A 762 37.88 22.03 6.69
CA VAL A 762 37.41 20.64 6.79
C VAL A 762 37.92 19.98 8.08
N PHE A 763 37.06 19.27 8.77
CA PHE A 763 37.41 18.40 9.90
C PHE A 763 36.74 17.03 9.79
N ILE A 764 37.53 15.96 9.75
CA ILE A 764 37.02 14.59 9.58
C ILE A 764 37.51 13.68 10.72
N ILE A 765 36.65 12.79 11.19
CA ILE A 765 37.04 11.62 11.99
C ILE A 765 36.69 10.33 11.21
N HIS A 766 37.69 9.45 11.03
CA HIS A 766 37.55 8.23 10.19
C HIS A 766 38.36 7.06 10.76
N GLY A 767 37.78 5.86 10.73
CA GLY A 767 38.45 4.63 11.16
C GLY A 767 39.44 4.08 10.12
N LYS A 768 40.63 3.65 10.56
CA LYS A 768 41.65 3.10 9.65
C LYS A 768 41.25 1.77 9.01
N ASP A 769 40.43 0.97 9.69
CA ASP A 769 40.01 -0.35 9.24
C ASP A 769 38.62 -0.32 8.55
N ASP A 770 38.17 0.85 8.08
CA ASP A 770 36.90 0.98 7.39
C ASP A 770 36.94 0.33 6.00
N LYS A 771 36.17 -0.79 5.86
CA LYS A 771 36.05 -1.56 4.62
C LYS A 771 34.79 -1.20 3.83
N VAL A 772 33.86 -0.44 4.41
CA VAL A 772 32.63 0.02 3.75
C VAL A 772 32.90 1.33 3.01
N VAL A 773 33.58 2.24 3.70
CA VAL A 773 34.06 3.52 3.16
C VAL A 773 35.59 3.55 3.33
N PRO A 774 36.37 3.04 2.36
CA PRO A 774 37.80 2.97 2.52
C PRO A 774 38.44 4.35 2.77
N LEU A 775 39.19 4.46 3.86
CA LEU A 775 39.83 5.70 4.29
C LEU A 775 40.71 6.32 3.17
N ALA A 776 41.48 5.47 2.45
CA ALA A 776 42.40 5.88 1.42
C ALA A 776 41.70 6.56 0.22
N ASP A 777 40.56 6.01 -0.20
CA ASP A 777 39.86 6.48 -1.39
C ASP A 777 38.89 7.65 -1.11
N ASN A 778 38.62 7.95 0.17
CA ASN A 778 37.70 9.00 0.59
C ASN A 778 38.43 10.12 1.36
N SER A 779 38.61 9.99 2.66
CA SER A 779 39.15 11.09 3.49
C SER A 779 40.62 11.37 3.22
N GLU A 780 41.46 10.37 2.95
CA GLU A 780 42.88 10.59 2.57
C GLU A 780 43.00 11.11 1.12
N ALA A 781 42.13 10.70 0.22
CA ALA A 781 42.06 11.29 -1.11
C ALA A 781 41.74 12.79 -1.06
N LEU A 782 40.78 13.18 -0.21
CA LEU A 782 40.45 14.60 0.01
C LEU A 782 41.60 15.34 0.67
N GLU A 783 42.25 14.74 1.67
CA GLU A 783 43.49 15.32 2.31
C GLU A 783 44.57 15.60 1.26
N ALA A 784 44.79 14.67 0.35
CA ALA A 784 45.80 14.82 -0.74
C ALA A 784 45.43 16.00 -1.67
N ILE A 785 44.14 16.18 -2.00
CA ILE A 785 43.68 17.31 -2.83
C ILE A 785 43.96 18.65 -2.11
N TYR A 786 43.69 18.74 -0.83
CA TYR A 786 43.99 19.96 -0.06
C TYR A 786 45.49 20.27 0.01
N ARG A 787 46.34 19.22 0.13
CA ARG A 787 47.83 19.37 0.11
C ARG A 787 48.32 19.88 -1.22
N VAL A 788 47.80 19.36 -2.34
CA VAL A 788 48.24 19.75 -3.70
C VAL A 788 47.80 21.20 -4.05
N ASN A 789 46.74 21.70 -3.43
CA ASN A 789 46.23 23.07 -3.63
C ASN A 789 46.69 24.06 -2.58
N ASP A 790 47.73 23.75 -1.78
CA ASP A 790 48.31 24.58 -0.73
C ASP A 790 47.31 25.04 0.38
N ALA A 791 46.21 24.27 0.56
CA ALA A 791 45.16 24.56 1.52
C ALA A 791 45.14 23.60 2.75
N TYR A 792 46.26 22.92 3.00
CA TYR A 792 46.34 21.94 4.09
C TYR A 792 46.14 22.52 5.49
N ASP A 793 46.47 23.80 5.67
CA ASP A 793 46.35 24.49 6.97
C ASP A 793 44.87 24.57 7.47
N VAL A 794 43.89 24.44 6.57
CA VAL A 794 42.49 24.44 6.91
C VAL A 794 41.85 23.00 6.86
N PHE A 795 42.65 21.94 6.73
CA PHE A 795 42.23 20.54 6.68
C PHE A 795 42.72 19.76 7.90
N HIS A 796 41.80 19.17 8.63
CA HIS A 796 42.08 18.36 9.81
C HIS A 796 41.46 16.98 9.67
N ILE A 797 42.17 15.91 10.06
CA ILE A 797 41.68 14.56 10.09
C ILE A 797 42.17 13.78 11.30
N ILE A 798 41.24 13.15 12.01
CA ILE A 798 41.51 12.15 13.04
C ILE A 798 41.38 10.77 12.44
N LYS A 799 42.46 10.02 12.35
CA LYS A 799 42.49 8.62 11.89
C LYS A 799 42.51 7.65 13.06
N VAL A 800 41.42 6.93 13.30
CA VAL A 800 41.22 6.12 14.49
C VAL A 800 41.69 4.69 14.22
N ASP A 801 42.63 4.18 15.06
CA ASP A 801 43.14 2.81 14.97
C ASP A 801 42.07 1.81 15.39
N GLU A 802 42.13 0.61 14.78
CA GLU A 802 41.26 -0.55 15.09
C GLU A 802 39.74 -0.27 14.95
N GLN A 803 39.36 0.82 14.28
CA GLN A 803 37.96 1.14 14.00
C GLN A 803 37.64 1.05 12.51
N GLY A 804 36.49 0.43 12.21
CA GLY A 804 35.92 0.34 10.87
C GLY A 804 34.66 1.20 10.73
N HIS A 805 33.77 0.83 9.79
CA HIS A 805 32.46 1.49 9.62
C HIS A 805 31.46 1.00 10.67
N ASN A 806 31.58 1.46 11.88
CA ASN A 806 30.79 0.96 13.02
C ASN A 806 30.22 2.14 13.85
N LEU A 807 29.50 1.80 14.92
CA LEU A 807 28.88 2.77 15.83
C LEU A 807 29.71 2.96 17.09
N TRP A 808 31.05 2.96 16.97
CA TRP A 808 31.92 3.27 18.08
C TRP A 808 31.65 4.68 18.61
N GLU A 809 31.43 4.79 19.91
CA GLU A 809 30.98 6.03 20.57
C GLU A 809 31.92 7.21 20.30
N GLY A 810 33.25 6.98 20.20
CA GLY A 810 34.23 8.04 19.92
C GLY A 810 34.02 8.76 18.57
N PHE A 811 33.36 8.15 17.60
CA PHE A 811 32.98 8.85 16.35
C PHE A 811 31.92 9.94 16.60
N PHE A 812 31.01 9.70 17.54
CA PHE A 812 29.85 10.54 17.83
C PHE A 812 30.06 11.47 19.03
N HIS A 813 31.12 11.21 19.86
CA HIS A 813 31.52 12.03 21.01
C HIS A 813 32.88 12.70 20.77
N CYS A 814 33.27 12.97 19.53
CA CYS A 814 34.48 13.67 19.17
C CYS A 814 34.32 15.17 19.50
N GLN A 815 34.89 15.64 20.62
CA GLN A 815 34.76 17.01 21.04
C GLN A 815 35.42 17.98 20.06
N GLU A 816 36.58 17.62 19.48
CA GLU A 816 37.27 18.44 18.50
C GLU A 816 36.44 18.71 17.24
N LEU A 817 35.70 17.70 16.75
CA LEU A 817 34.79 17.87 15.63
C LEU A 817 33.59 18.76 16.00
N VAL A 818 33.06 18.59 17.21
CA VAL A 818 31.96 19.43 17.73
C VAL A 818 32.41 20.88 17.85
N ASP A 819 33.58 21.14 18.46
CA ASP A 819 34.14 22.49 18.64
C ASP A 819 34.40 23.15 17.27
N PHE A 820 34.99 22.42 16.34
CA PHE A 820 35.16 22.87 14.95
C PHE A 820 33.85 23.33 14.33
N LEU A 821 32.81 22.49 14.36
CA LEU A 821 31.51 22.82 13.75
C LEU A 821 30.82 24.00 14.42
N ILE A 822 30.97 24.16 15.76
CA ILE A 822 30.47 25.30 16.50
C ILE A 822 31.18 26.58 16.05
N ASP A 823 32.51 26.55 15.97
CA ASP A 823 33.31 27.71 15.55
C ASP A 823 33.02 28.09 14.10
N ARG A 824 32.89 27.12 13.21
CA ARG A 824 32.57 27.41 11.79
C ARG A 824 31.17 28.00 11.64
N ALA A 825 30.14 27.40 12.29
CA ALA A 825 28.79 27.93 12.21
C ALA A 825 28.69 29.37 12.73
N LYS A 826 29.38 29.71 13.84
CA LYS A 826 29.43 31.07 14.39
C LYS A 826 30.19 32.04 13.47
N ALA A 827 31.35 31.66 12.96
CA ALA A 827 32.10 32.46 12.00
C ALA A 827 31.32 32.72 10.69
N GLY A 828 30.48 31.77 10.25
CA GLY A 828 29.56 31.97 9.15
C GLY A 828 28.46 32.98 9.47
N ALA A 829 28.00 33.08 10.71
CA ALA A 829 26.95 34.00 11.13
C ALA A 829 27.45 35.43 11.34
N GLU A 830 28.76 35.63 11.40
CA GLU A 830 29.42 36.96 11.52
C GLU A 830 29.68 37.62 10.14
N LYS A 831 29.61 36.87 9.04
CA LYS A 831 29.72 37.34 7.65
C LYS A 831 28.41 37.97 7.19
#